data_865cbc06aaa712897b3d7aeb8853c2de
#
_entry.id   865cbc06aaa712897b3d7aeb8853c2de
#
_cell.length_a   1.000
_cell.length_b   1.000
_cell.length_c   1.000
_cell.angle_alpha   90.00
_cell.angle_beta   90.00
_cell.angle_gamma   90.00
#
_symmetry.space_group_name_H-M   'P 1'
#
loop_
_entity.id
_entity.type
_entity.pdbx_description
1 polymer ?
#
loop_
_entity_poly.entity_id
_entity_poly.type
_entity_poly.pdbx_seq_one_letter_code
_entity_poly.pdbx_strand_id
1 'polypeptide(L)'
;MWFLGAVIGALLAGELYSGLWVVGALLGGIVGWSAGSRARQRQEERDRLFDERLQRLECALDRILQSSPLPPVEPPAAAVATAAPAAAAVAAARPAGAIDATAVQPPAVAAAVVPPATAATTASLPAPAAAPLAVARPAGAESSSSPPPASPAGKASPDSQPAPPQSWAAAVLDWLLRGNLMARAGVIVLFLGVAFLLKYSYQHLQVPLALRLTGVALAAVAMLLLGWRLRKNREAYALALQGGGIGLLYLTIFGALRLFGLLDAAPAFLMLLAVAALAAMLAVLQDALVLAVLGAAGGFLAPIIAATGGGSHVTLFGYYSVLNLGILAIAFFKAWRVLNLVGFVFTFAIATFWGALRYRPEHFASTEPFLILFFLIYAAMPVLFALRAAGPRASRLDTTLIFALPLIALGLQVGLVRDFAYGAAWSALTLGAFYLLLARALWSRLGEGQRLLVEAFLALGVGFTTLAIPLAFDGRWTAAAWAIEGAALVWVGVRQQRLLARLSGILLQLLAGLFQLGELPAGTGGWPLLNSAFLGGLLLTLAGLFGAWLLQREWRQEPQRLRSAERLLAPLLFVWGVAWWSGSGLLEIERHLPRSLHVNAAIVFFTASCLLFSWLERRLDWPAARHAALALLPLLFVSGLLSVGRAAHPFADLGYLAWPAAFAAHFFLLQRHEVDRPWHGDWLHAAGLWLLAAVGACELAWGIDRWVAGRAAWPLLGWALWPGALLAALALRGERLRWPVAAHREAYFVLGATPLAVFLALWFVAGNVLSDGNPWPLPYLPLLN
;
A
#
# COMPACT_ATOMS: atom_id res chain seq x y z
N MET A 1 10.77 -2.16 8.18
CA MET A 1 10.06 -3.12 7.32
C MET A 1 9.71 -2.55 5.95
N TRP A 2 8.99 -1.40 5.86
CA TRP A 2 8.65 -0.82 4.55
C TRP A 2 9.87 -0.41 3.70
N PHE A 3 10.91 0.18 4.33
CA PHE A 3 12.15 0.56 3.66
C PHE A 3 12.91 -0.67 3.13
N LEU A 4 13.00 -1.73 3.93
CA LEU A 4 13.62 -2.99 3.51
C LEU A 4 12.85 -3.64 2.35
N GLY A 5 11.51 -3.62 2.40
CA GLY A 5 10.64 -4.10 1.33
C GLY A 5 10.81 -3.28 0.04
N ALA A 6 10.93 -1.96 0.15
CA ALA A 6 11.18 -1.07 -0.99
C ALA A 6 12.56 -1.31 -1.63
N VAL A 7 13.60 -1.50 -0.82
CA VAL A 7 14.96 -1.79 -1.29
C VAL A 7 15.02 -3.15 -1.99
N ILE A 8 14.43 -4.18 -1.39
CA ILE A 8 14.36 -5.52 -2.01
C ILE A 8 13.55 -5.48 -3.31
N GLY A 9 12.40 -4.77 -3.32
CA GLY A 9 11.59 -4.59 -4.51
C GLY A 9 12.32 -3.84 -5.62
N ALA A 10 13.09 -2.80 -5.28
CA ALA A 10 13.91 -2.05 -6.23
C ALA A 10 15.05 -2.88 -6.80
N LEU A 11 15.74 -3.66 -5.97
CA LEU A 11 16.84 -4.53 -6.40
C LEU A 11 16.35 -5.64 -7.35
N LEU A 12 15.22 -6.28 -7.02
CA LEU A 12 14.63 -7.34 -7.86
C LEU A 12 14.10 -6.81 -9.20
N ALA A 13 13.62 -5.56 -9.25
CA ALA A 13 13.11 -4.94 -10.47
C ALA A 13 14.21 -4.25 -11.29
N GLY A 14 15.29 -3.80 -10.66
CA GLY A 14 16.37 -3.06 -11.29
C GLY A 14 17.23 -3.89 -12.26
N GLU A 15 17.31 -5.20 -12.02
CA GLU A 15 18.03 -6.13 -12.93
C GLU A 15 17.24 -6.45 -14.20
N LEU A 16 15.92 -6.24 -14.21
CA LEU A 16 15.04 -6.61 -15.32
C LEU A 16 14.79 -5.47 -16.34
N TYR A 17 14.78 -4.22 -15.91
CA TYR A 17 14.65 -3.03 -16.80
C TYR A 17 14.96 -1.75 -16.01
N SER A 18 15.74 -0.85 -16.60
CA SER A 18 16.19 0.41 -15.96
C SER A 18 15.08 1.40 -15.53
N GLY A 19 13.83 1.16 -15.91
CA GLY A 19 12.66 1.95 -15.47
C GLY A 19 11.76 1.27 -14.44
N LEU A 20 11.89 -0.03 -14.20
CA LEU A 20 10.99 -0.79 -13.32
C LEU A 20 11.41 -0.78 -11.84
N TRP A 21 12.59 -0.27 -11.49
CA TRP A 21 13.04 -0.19 -10.10
C TRP A 21 12.11 0.66 -9.21
N VAL A 22 11.50 1.72 -9.78
CA VAL A 22 10.53 2.57 -9.06
C VAL A 22 9.26 1.80 -8.73
N VAL A 23 8.76 1.00 -9.67
CA VAL A 23 7.58 0.14 -9.46
C VAL A 23 7.89 -0.95 -8.44
N GLY A 24 9.07 -1.56 -8.52
CA GLY A 24 9.56 -2.54 -7.54
C GLY A 24 9.71 -1.95 -6.14
N ALA A 25 10.26 -0.73 -6.03
CA ALA A 25 10.39 0.00 -4.78
C ALA A 25 9.03 0.35 -4.17
N LEU A 26 8.07 0.81 -4.98
CA LEU A 26 6.71 1.13 -4.54
C LEU A 26 5.95 -0.11 -4.08
N LEU A 27 5.97 -1.18 -4.86
CA LEU A 27 5.30 -2.44 -4.49
C LEU A 27 5.94 -3.06 -3.24
N GLY A 28 7.27 -3.11 -3.17
CA GLY A 28 8.00 -3.57 -2.00
C GLY A 28 7.75 -2.70 -0.77
N GLY A 29 7.66 -1.38 -0.95
CA GLY A 29 7.32 -0.41 0.09
C GLY A 29 5.90 -0.61 0.63
N ILE A 30 4.91 -0.81 -0.25
CA ILE A 30 3.50 -1.08 0.11
C ILE A 30 3.38 -2.40 0.88
N VAL A 31 4.05 -3.45 0.41
CA VAL A 31 4.05 -4.76 1.10
C VAL A 31 4.72 -4.64 2.47
N GLY A 32 5.87 -3.96 2.56
CA GLY A 32 6.56 -3.71 3.81
C GLY A 32 5.78 -2.82 4.79
N TRP A 33 5.06 -1.81 4.27
CA TRP A 33 4.19 -0.95 5.08
C TRP A 33 2.97 -1.70 5.61
N SER A 34 2.31 -2.51 4.77
CA SER A 34 1.15 -3.33 5.18
C SER A 34 1.53 -4.39 6.21
N ALA A 35 2.74 -4.93 6.15
CA ALA A 35 3.26 -5.83 7.18
C ALA A 35 3.55 -5.10 8.49
N GLY A 36 4.10 -3.87 8.42
CA GLY A 36 4.37 -3.02 9.57
C GLY A 36 3.12 -2.48 10.26
N SER A 37 2.08 -2.13 9.50
CA SER A 37 0.79 -1.67 10.05
C SER A 37 0.05 -2.77 10.79
N ARG A 38 0.06 -4.01 10.26
CA ARG A 38 -0.52 -5.17 10.96
C ARG A 38 0.23 -5.54 12.25
N ALA A 39 1.54 -5.31 12.28
CA ALA A 39 2.32 -5.51 13.51
C ALA A 39 1.95 -4.48 14.59
N ARG A 40 1.74 -3.22 14.22
CA ARG A 40 1.27 -2.15 15.14
C ARG A 40 -0.15 -2.42 15.63
N GLN A 41 -1.09 -2.78 14.76
CA GLN A 41 -2.46 -3.13 15.16
C GLN A 41 -2.49 -4.28 16.19
N ARG A 42 -1.67 -5.32 16.00
CA ARG A 42 -1.57 -6.42 16.99
C ARG A 42 -0.92 -5.99 18.29
N GLN A 43 -0.10 -4.96 18.28
CA GLN A 43 0.49 -4.41 19.49
C GLN A 43 -0.56 -3.58 20.24
N GLU A 44 -1.30 -2.73 19.55
CA GLU A 44 -2.43 -1.97 20.11
C GLU A 44 -3.54 -2.86 20.65
N GLU A 45 -3.86 -3.98 19.98
CA GLU A 45 -4.82 -4.96 20.52
C GLU A 45 -4.30 -5.66 21.78
N ARG A 46 -3.01 -5.98 21.85
CA ARG A 46 -2.41 -6.56 23.05
C ARG A 46 -2.37 -5.56 24.21
N ASP A 47 -2.06 -4.31 23.92
CA ASP A 47 -2.03 -3.26 24.93
C ASP A 47 -3.45 -3.01 25.48
N ARG A 48 -4.49 -2.98 24.64
CA ARG A 48 -5.90 -2.92 25.06
C ARG A 48 -6.32 -4.11 25.91
N LEU A 49 -5.95 -5.32 25.50
CA LEU A 49 -6.26 -6.53 26.29
C LEU A 49 -5.51 -6.57 27.62
N PHE A 50 -4.33 -5.99 27.67
CA PHE A 50 -3.57 -5.84 28.90
C PHE A 50 -4.24 -4.84 29.85
N ASP A 51 -4.65 -3.67 29.34
CA ASP A 51 -5.37 -2.65 30.10
C ASP A 51 -6.72 -3.18 30.63
N GLU A 52 -7.48 -3.92 29.82
CA GLU A 52 -8.72 -4.56 30.28
C GLU A 52 -8.49 -5.61 31.37
N ARG A 53 -7.38 -6.35 31.31
CA ARG A 53 -7.00 -7.30 32.39
C ARG A 53 -6.57 -6.58 33.65
N LEU A 54 -5.84 -5.47 33.53
CA LEU A 54 -5.43 -4.63 34.64
C LEU A 54 -6.67 -4.06 35.36
N GLN A 55 -7.61 -3.49 34.64
CA GLN A 55 -8.88 -2.99 35.18
C GLN A 55 -9.71 -4.09 35.89
N ARG A 56 -9.75 -5.31 35.32
CA ARG A 56 -10.42 -6.44 35.98
C ARG A 56 -9.73 -6.86 37.27
N LEU A 57 -8.40 -6.82 37.33
CA LEU A 57 -7.63 -7.08 38.54
C LEU A 57 -7.84 -6.00 39.61
N GLU A 58 -7.85 -4.73 39.21
CA GLU A 58 -8.17 -3.61 40.11
C GLU A 58 -9.57 -3.73 40.70
N CYS A 59 -10.59 -4.01 39.86
CA CYS A 59 -11.95 -4.25 40.34
C CYS A 59 -12.10 -5.52 41.20
N ALA A 60 -11.25 -6.54 40.99
CA ALA A 60 -11.23 -7.73 41.85
C ALA A 60 -10.54 -7.44 43.18
N LEU A 61 -9.45 -6.66 43.16
CA LEU A 61 -8.73 -6.22 44.37
C LEU A 61 -9.63 -5.33 45.24
N ASP A 62 -10.34 -4.37 44.65
CA ASP A 62 -11.29 -3.52 45.34
C ASP A 62 -12.44 -4.34 45.98
N ARG A 63 -12.93 -5.37 45.28
CA ARG A 63 -13.94 -6.28 45.86
C ARG A 63 -13.39 -7.08 47.05
N ILE A 64 -12.15 -7.53 46.99
CA ILE A 64 -11.49 -8.25 48.09
C ILE A 64 -11.26 -7.30 49.27
N LEU A 65 -10.83 -6.06 49.04
CA LEU A 65 -10.65 -5.06 50.07
C LEU A 65 -11.98 -4.65 50.73
N GLN A 66 -13.08 -4.59 49.96
CA GLN A 66 -14.40 -4.30 50.50
C GLN A 66 -15.07 -5.49 51.18
N SER A 67 -14.64 -6.72 50.91
CA SER A 67 -15.22 -7.95 51.51
C SER A 67 -14.50 -8.42 52.77
N SER A 68 -13.41 -7.79 53.21
CA SER A 68 -12.72 -8.12 54.48
C SER A 68 -13.02 -7.05 55.51
N PRO A 69 -13.93 -7.30 56.48
CA PRO A 69 -14.10 -6.42 57.60
C PRO A 69 -12.89 -6.59 58.52
N LEU A 70 -11.99 -5.63 58.53
CA LEU A 70 -10.93 -5.54 59.53
C LEU A 70 -11.57 -5.19 60.90
N PRO A 71 -11.25 -5.92 62.01
CA PRO A 71 -11.70 -5.54 63.34
C PRO A 71 -11.11 -4.18 63.75
N PRO A 72 -11.86 -3.38 64.61
CA PRO A 72 -11.39 -2.08 64.99
C PRO A 72 -10.15 -2.20 65.89
N VAL A 73 -9.08 -1.54 65.47
CA VAL A 73 -7.85 -1.38 66.28
C VAL A 73 -8.08 -0.17 67.18
N GLU A 74 -8.14 -0.44 68.52
CA GLU A 74 -8.06 0.61 69.54
C GLU A 74 -6.67 1.28 69.52
N PRO A 75 -6.57 2.59 69.75
CA PRO A 75 -5.29 3.28 69.81
C PRO A 75 -4.61 3.10 71.17
N PRO A 76 -3.36 2.70 71.23
CA PRO A 76 -2.59 2.78 72.49
C PRO A 76 -2.06 4.20 72.75
N ALA A 77 -2.18 4.57 73.99
CA ALA A 77 -1.82 5.87 74.56
C ALA A 77 -0.29 6.17 74.48
N ALA A 78 -0.04 7.45 74.54
CA ALA A 78 1.22 8.17 74.54
C ALA A 78 2.40 7.59 75.36
N ALA A 79 3.62 7.66 74.79
CA ALA A 79 4.84 7.85 75.55
C ALA A 79 5.82 8.73 74.74
N VAL A 80 6.17 9.81 75.37
CA VAL A 80 7.16 10.83 74.99
C VAL A 80 8.59 10.27 75.15
N ALA A 81 9.50 10.57 74.22
CA ALA A 81 10.88 11.02 74.52
C ALA A 81 11.73 11.11 73.24
N THR A 82 12.09 12.31 72.92
CA THR A 82 13.46 12.88 72.68
C THR A 82 14.45 12.06 71.82
N ALA A 83 14.88 12.61 70.73
CA ALA A 83 16.25 13.11 70.47
C ALA A 83 16.46 13.33 68.92
N ALA A 84 16.85 14.52 68.57
CA ALA A 84 17.49 14.91 67.30
C ALA A 84 19.02 14.70 67.48
N PRO A 85 19.97 15.10 66.60
CA PRO A 85 19.84 15.50 65.13
C PRO A 85 21.03 14.93 64.29
N ALA A 86 21.04 15.22 63.00
CA ALA A 86 22.18 15.67 62.18
C ALA A 86 21.88 15.40 60.68
N ALA A 87 21.75 16.42 59.89
CA ALA A 87 22.72 17.11 59.01
C ALA A 87 23.06 16.29 57.75
N ALA A 88 23.06 16.75 56.55
CA ALA A 88 23.29 18.01 55.86
C ALA A 88 22.90 17.83 54.38
N ALA A 89 22.32 18.80 53.78
CA ALA A 89 22.80 19.74 52.77
C ALA A 89 22.93 19.14 51.36
N VAL A 90 22.51 19.73 50.25
CA VAL A 90 22.75 21.01 49.61
C VAL A 90 21.68 21.23 48.55
N ALA A 91 20.89 22.24 48.58
CA ALA A 91 20.90 23.54 47.86
C ALA A 91 20.78 23.41 46.34
N ALA A 92 20.04 24.13 45.58
CA ALA A 92 19.32 25.40 45.53
C ALA A 92 18.77 25.47 44.06
N ALA A 93 17.80 26.18 43.60
CA ALA A 93 17.37 27.52 43.79
C ALA A 93 15.97 27.76 43.17
N ARG A 94 15.18 28.53 43.83
CA ARG A 94 14.02 29.32 43.27
C ARG A 94 14.50 30.74 42.94
N PRO A 95 13.75 31.59 42.20
CA PRO A 95 12.65 32.35 42.77
C PRO A 95 11.44 32.52 41.85
N ALA A 96 10.22 32.55 42.31
CA ALA A 96 9.44 33.58 43.04
C ALA A 96 8.88 34.68 42.16
N GLY A 97 7.56 34.82 42.22
CA GLY A 97 6.76 35.92 41.67
C GLY A 97 5.27 35.65 41.89
N ALA A 98 4.79 35.95 43.09
CA ALA A 98 3.38 35.95 43.46
C ALA A 98 2.73 37.26 43.04
N ILE A 99 1.42 37.27 42.82
CA ILE A 99 0.44 38.25 43.35
C ILE A 99 -0.97 37.68 43.15
N ASP A 100 -1.65 37.44 44.26
CA ASP A 100 -3.01 37.62 44.77
C ASP A 100 -4.15 37.90 43.80
N ALA A 101 -5.15 37.05 43.91
CA ALA A 101 -6.44 37.19 44.65
C ALA A 101 -7.47 38.11 44.02
N THR A 102 -8.62 37.58 43.66
CA THR A 102 -9.88 37.76 44.39
C THR A 102 -11.03 36.98 43.77
N ALA A 103 -11.75 36.32 44.62
CA ALA A 103 -12.98 35.59 44.41
C ALA A 103 -14.15 36.49 44.03
N VAL A 104 -15.10 36.03 43.21
CA VAL A 104 -16.53 36.24 43.41
C VAL A 104 -17.31 35.08 42.77
N GLN A 105 -18.11 34.44 43.57
CA GLN A 105 -19.13 33.45 43.26
C GLN A 105 -20.49 34.09 43.08
N PRO A 106 -21.57 33.35 42.73
CA PRO A 106 -22.54 33.69 41.66
C PRO A 106 -23.87 34.28 42.16
N PRO A 107 -24.86 34.40 41.32
CA PRO A 107 -26.15 33.87 41.73
C PRO A 107 -26.91 33.06 40.69
N ALA A 108 -27.57 32.04 41.19
CA ALA A 108 -28.68 31.32 40.65
C ALA A 108 -29.98 32.12 40.73
N VAL A 109 -30.95 31.83 39.86
CA VAL A 109 -32.42 31.85 40.08
C VAL A 109 -33.07 31.35 38.77
N ALA A 110 -33.65 30.17 38.74
CA ALA A 110 -35.04 29.73 38.99
C ALA A 110 -35.95 30.01 37.78
N ALA A 111 -36.41 28.97 37.16
CA ALA A 111 -37.62 28.17 37.36
C ALA A 111 -38.85 28.61 36.53
N ALA A 112 -39.50 27.59 36.01
CA ALA A 112 -40.93 27.41 35.68
C ALA A 112 -41.40 27.96 34.33
N VAL A 113 -42.17 27.28 33.49
CA VAL A 113 -43.47 26.60 33.69
C VAL A 113 -43.84 25.82 32.42
N VAL A 114 -44.44 24.65 32.59
CA VAL A 114 -45.23 23.81 31.68
C VAL A 114 -46.72 24.09 31.98
N PRO A 115 -47.75 23.67 31.24
CA PRO A 115 -48.09 23.26 29.85
C PRO A 115 -49.31 24.03 29.31
N PRO A 116 -50.28 23.57 28.50
CA PRO A 116 -50.84 22.25 28.22
C PRO A 116 -51.28 21.90 26.77
N ALA A 117 -51.50 20.64 26.58
CA ALA A 117 -52.27 19.80 25.75
C ALA A 117 -53.55 20.31 25.01
N THR A 118 -53.88 19.67 23.91
CA THR A 118 -55.16 19.04 23.51
C THR A 118 -54.94 18.31 22.19
N ALA A 119 -55.14 17.02 22.14
CA ALA A 119 -56.36 16.20 21.92
C ALA A 119 -56.79 16.17 20.46
N ALA A 120 -56.79 15.05 19.93
CA ALA A 120 -57.67 13.92 19.64
C ALA A 120 -57.79 13.80 18.10
N THR A 121 -57.95 12.69 17.43
CA THR A 121 -58.89 11.59 17.59
C THR A 121 -58.66 10.55 16.49
N THR A 122 -58.69 9.26 16.86
CA THR A 122 -59.34 8.06 16.24
C THR A 122 -59.04 7.68 14.79
N ALA A 123 -58.93 6.48 14.38
CA ALA A 123 -59.41 5.13 14.61
C ALA A 123 -58.75 4.24 13.56
N SER A 124 -58.63 2.99 13.49
CA SER A 124 -59.15 1.80 14.13
C SER A 124 -58.52 0.56 13.41
N LEU A 125 -58.27 -0.47 14.17
CA LEU A 125 -57.97 -1.85 13.79
C LEU A 125 -59.13 -2.48 12.97
N PRO A 126 -58.96 -3.71 12.34
CA PRO A 126 -58.84 -4.92 13.11
C PRO A 126 -57.95 -6.01 12.53
N ALA A 127 -57.51 -6.92 13.42
CA ALA A 127 -57.23 -8.32 13.15
C ALA A 127 -58.51 -9.18 13.14
N PRO A 128 -58.53 -10.43 12.64
CA PRO A 128 -58.49 -11.58 13.55
C PRO A 128 -57.70 -12.81 13.02
N ALA A 129 -57.03 -13.56 13.86
CA ALA A 129 -57.44 -14.82 14.54
C ALA A 129 -57.69 -16.01 13.57
N ALA A 130 -57.10 -17.17 13.73
CA ALA A 130 -57.34 -18.20 14.70
C ALA A 130 -56.37 -19.38 14.56
N ALA A 131 -55.91 -19.96 15.65
CA ALA A 131 -55.52 -21.36 15.86
C ALA A 131 -56.81 -22.20 15.99
N PRO A 132 -56.85 -23.51 16.27
CA PRO A 132 -55.85 -24.47 16.74
C PRO A 132 -56.02 -25.90 16.14
N LEU A 133 -55.20 -26.87 16.52
CA LEU A 133 -55.65 -28.15 17.08
C LEU A 133 -54.47 -29.09 17.41
N ALA A 134 -54.49 -29.50 18.58
CA ALA A 134 -53.85 -30.47 19.39
C ALA A 134 -54.16 -31.94 19.01
N VAL A 135 -53.41 -32.83 19.66
CA VAL A 135 -53.67 -34.21 20.09
C VAL A 135 -52.46 -35.09 19.80
N ALA A 136 -51.83 -35.90 20.64
CA ALA A 136 -51.90 -36.34 22.00
C ALA A 136 -50.63 -37.15 22.31
N ARG A 137 -50.25 -37.21 23.58
CA ARG A 137 -49.30 -38.21 24.15
C ARG A 137 -50.04 -39.56 24.32
N PRO A 138 -49.28 -40.67 24.48
CA PRO A 138 -49.18 -41.14 25.84
C PRO A 138 -47.82 -41.61 26.33
N ALA A 139 -47.78 -41.76 27.62
CA ALA A 139 -46.72 -42.01 28.55
C ALA A 139 -46.24 -43.46 28.62
N GLY A 140 -45.05 -43.63 29.18
CA GLY A 140 -44.66 -44.93 29.80
C GLY A 140 -43.17 -45.04 30.03
N ALA A 141 -42.79 -44.90 31.23
CA ALA A 141 -42.06 -45.71 32.19
C ALA A 141 -40.66 -45.29 32.58
N GLU A 142 -40.57 -45.10 33.85
CA GLU A 142 -39.41 -44.81 34.70
C GLU A 142 -38.27 -45.82 34.54
N SER A 143 -37.01 -45.30 34.62
CA SER A 143 -35.96 -46.01 35.39
C SER A 143 -34.87 -45.00 35.82
N SER A 144 -34.82 -44.85 37.09
CA SER A 144 -33.75 -44.21 37.88
C SER A 144 -32.43 -44.94 37.72
N SER A 145 -31.34 -44.18 37.44
CA SER A 145 -30.00 -44.59 37.85
C SER A 145 -29.14 -43.37 38.17
N SER A 146 -28.63 -43.36 39.38
CA SER A 146 -27.77 -42.39 40.02
C SER A 146 -26.42 -42.18 39.29
N PRO A 147 -25.80 -41.00 39.42
CA PRO A 147 -24.46 -40.76 38.85
C PRO A 147 -23.37 -41.35 39.74
N PRO A 148 -22.27 -41.87 39.15
CA PRO A 148 -21.11 -42.33 39.90
C PRO A 148 -20.24 -41.18 40.41
N PRO A 149 -19.42 -41.41 41.48
CA PRO A 149 -18.72 -40.37 42.20
C PRO A 149 -17.53 -39.78 41.41
N ALA A 150 -17.34 -38.50 41.64
CA ALA A 150 -16.22 -37.70 41.09
C ALA A 150 -14.87 -38.23 41.61
N SER A 151 -13.95 -38.54 40.71
CA SER A 151 -12.54 -38.70 40.99
C SER A 151 -11.80 -37.37 41.02
N PRO A 152 -10.74 -37.23 41.83
CA PRO A 152 -10.20 -35.97 42.24
C PRO A 152 -9.46 -35.24 41.10
N ALA A 153 -9.63 -33.92 41.08
CA ALA A 153 -8.99 -32.97 40.16
C ALA A 153 -7.48 -33.14 40.11
N GLY A 154 -6.98 -33.54 38.96
CA GLY A 154 -5.58 -33.42 38.61
C GLY A 154 -5.21 -31.95 38.46
N LYS A 155 -4.16 -31.52 39.17
CA LYS A 155 -3.58 -30.19 39.18
C LYS A 155 -3.33 -29.70 37.74
N ALA A 156 -4.02 -28.65 37.35
CA ALA A 156 -3.66 -27.87 36.18
C ALA A 156 -2.33 -27.16 36.45
N SER A 157 -1.30 -27.47 35.69
CA SER A 157 -0.04 -26.74 35.65
C SER A 157 -0.29 -25.40 34.93
N PRO A 158 0.07 -24.26 35.52
CA PRO A 158 0.09 -23.02 34.82
C PRO A 158 1.43 -22.94 34.08
N ASP A 159 1.43 -22.94 32.77
CA ASP A 159 2.42 -22.32 31.91
C ASP A 159 2.25 -22.82 30.46
N SER A 160 1.35 -22.20 29.76
CA SER A 160 1.41 -22.13 28.30
C SER A 160 1.46 -20.67 27.88
N GLN A 161 2.62 -20.07 28.09
CA GLN A 161 2.97 -18.84 27.39
C GLN A 161 3.02 -19.14 25.88
N PRO A 162 2.36 -18.36 25.01
CA PRO A 162 2.57 -18.48 23.58
C PRO A 162 4.01 -18.08 23.26
N ALA A 163 4.76 -19.03 22.72
CA ALA A 163 6.14 -18.84 22.30
C ALA A 163 6.28 -17.66 21.32
N PRO A 164 7.38 -16.88 21.40
CA PRO A 164 7.66 -15.79 20.47
C PRO A 164 7.78 -16.33 19.04
N PRO A 165 7.55 -15.50 18.01
CA PRO A 165 7.64 -15.93 16.61
C PRO A 165 9.06 -16.36 16.31
N GLN A 166 9.25 -17.67 16.23
CA GLN A 166 10.54 -18.27 15.89
C GLN A 166 10.91 -17.84 14.46
N SER A 167 12.16 -17.40 14.29
CA SER A 167 12.73 -17.20 12.95
C SER A 167 12.61 -18.52 12.18
N TRP A 168 12.45 -18.45 10.84
CA TRP A 168 12.38 -19.67 10.00
C TRP A 168 13.56 -20.61 10.26
N ALA A 169 14.76 -20.06 10.56
CA ALA A 169 15.94 -20.83 10.93
C ALA A 169 15.76 -21.56 12.28
N ALA A 170 15.17 -20.90 13.28
CA ALA A 170 14.83 -21.53 14.55
C ALA A 170 13.74 -22.60 14.40
N ALA A 171 12.75 -22.38 13.52
CA ALA A 171 11.74 -23.38 13.22
C ALA A 171 12.32 -24.61 12.49
N VAL A 172 13.25 -24.41 11.56
CA VAL A 172 13.98 -25.49 10.88
C VAL A 172 14.91 -26.21 11.87
N LEU A 173 15.61 -25.47 12.72
CA LEU A 173 16.48 -26.08 13.74
C LEU A 173 15.66 -26.85 14.79
N ASP A 174 14.53 -26.30 15.22
CA ASP A 174 13.59 -26.97 16.14
C ASP A 174 12.96 -28.21 15.48
N TRP A 175 12.59 -28.14 14.19
CA TRP A 175 12.15 -29.30 13.41
C TRP A 175 13.28 -30.33 13.24
N LEU A 176 14.52 -29.88 13.06
CA LEU A 176 15.70 -30.78 12.96
C LEU A 176 16.00 -31.44 14.30
N LEU A 177 15.81 -30.76 15.42
CA LEU A 177 16.14 -31.22 16.77
C LEU A 177 14.97 -31.91 17.49
N ARG A 178 13.72 -31.52 17.23
CA ARG A 178 12.52 -32.14 17.78
C ARG A 178 12.13 -33.39 16.97
N GLY A 179 12.77 -34.49 17.23
CA GLY A 179 12.45 -35.80 16.67
C GLY A 179 13.44 -36.82 17.17
N ASN A 180 13.28 -38.10 16.81
CA ASN A 180 14.22 -39.14 17.15
C ASN A 180 15.59 -38.88 16.50
N LEU A 181 16.38 -37.99 17.14
CA LEU A 181 17.74 -37.61 16.71
C LEU A 181 18.61 -38.85 16.46
N MET A 182 18.44 -39.88 17.31
CA MET A 182 19.13 -41.17 17.18
C MET A 182 18.78 -41.89 15.87
N ALA A 183 17.51 -41.89 15.45
CA ALA A 183 17.11 -42.52 14.18
C ALA A 183 17.68 -41.75 12.96
N ARG A 184 17.69 -40.44 13.01
CA ARG A 184 18.24 -39.59 11.93
C ARG A 184 19.77 -39.68 11.87
N ALA A 185 20.44 -39.60 13.01
CA ALA A 185 21.88 -39.84 13.11
C ALA A 185 22.24 -41.25 12.62
N GLY A 186 21.47 -42.25 12.97
CA GLY A 186 21.64 -43.63 12.53
C GLY A 186 21.55 -43.76 10.99
N VAL A 187 20.63 -43.06 10.33
CA VAL A 187 20.49 -43.06 8.88
C VAL A 187 21.72 -42.36 8.23
N ILE A 188 22.16 -41.21 8.76
CA ILE A 188 23.34 -40.50 8.25
C ILE A 188 24.60 -41.39 8.41
N VAL A 189 24.78 -41.99 9.58
CA VAL A 189 25.88 -42.94 9.81
C VAL A 189 25.83 -44.14 8.87
N LEU A 190 24.61 -44.67 8.61
CA LEU A 190 24.41 -45.74 7.64
C LEU A 190 24.83 -45.31 6.22
N PHE A 191 24.42 -44.09 5.76
CA PHE A 191 24.85 -43.57 4.47
C PHE A 191 26.35 -43.39 4.38
N LEU A 192 26.99 -42.84 5.39
CA LEU A 192 28.43 -42.71 5.47
C LEU A 192 29.10 -44.08 5.48
N GLY A 193 28.56 -45.02 6.29
CA GLY A 193 29.06 -46.40 6.34
C GLY A 193 29.01 -47.12 5.00
N VAL A 194 27.91 -46.98 4.26
CA VAL A 194 27.76 -47.55 2.91
C VAL A 194 28.70 -46.86 1.92
N ALA A 195 28.86 -45.53 1.98
CA ALA A 195 29.81 -44.80 1.14
C ALA A 195 31.25 -45.22 1.41
N PHE A 196 31.65 -45.38 2.68
CA PHE A 196 32.98 -45.88 3.03
C PHE A 196 33.14 -47.37 2.68
N LEU A 197 32.13 -48.19 2.86
CA LEU A 197 32.18 -49.61 2.44
C LEU A 197 32.37 -49.75 0.92
N LEU A 198 31.66 -48.91 0.14
CA LEU A 198 31.84 -48.85 -1.31
C LEU A 198 33.27 -48.41 -1.70
N LYS A 199 33.80 -47.39 -1.00
CA LYS A 199 35.18 -46.93 -1.22
C LYS A 199 36.19 -48.00 -0.83
N TYR A 200 36.04 -48.62 0.32
CA TYR A 200 36.92 -49.71 0.77
C TYR A 200 36.86 -50.94 -0.15
N SER A 201 35.64 -51.34 -0.52
CA SER A 201 35.38 -52.42 -1.47
C SER A 201 36.00 -52.17 -2.86
N TYR A 202 36.03 -50.91 -3.31
CA TYR A 202 36.67 -50.50 -4.53
C TYR A 202 38.19 -50.74 -4.51
N GLN A 203 38.83 -50.55 -3.37
CA GLN A 203 40.28 -50.63 -3.22
C GLN A 203 40.80 -52.07 -2.92
N HIS A 204 39.97 -52.95 -2.31
CA HIS A 204 40.45 -54.21 -1.73
C HIS A 204 39.74 -55.48 -2.25
N LEU A 205 38.65 -55.42 -2.96
CA LEU A 205 37.89 -56.57 -3.41
C LEU A 205 37.89 -56.67 -4.93
N GLN A 206 38.23 -57.85 -5.46
CA GLN A 206 38.19 -58.16 -6.91
C GLN A 206 36.78 -58.53 -7.41
N VAL A 207 35.70 -58.10 -6.72
CA VAL A 207 34.32 -58.34 -7.17
C VAL A 207 33.93 -57.35 -8.25
N PRO A 208 33.27 -57.75 -9.35
CA PRO A 208 32.81 -56.85 -10.38
C PRO A 208 31.96 -55.72 -9.79
N LEU A 209 32.22 -54.49 -10.24
CA LEU A 209 31.57 -53.28 -9.70
C LEU A 209 30.04 -53.32 -9.80
N ALA A 210 29.53 -53.89 -10.91
CA ALA A 210 28.11 -54.11 -11.10
C ALA A 210 27.47 -54.94 -9.98
N LEU A 211 28.17 -56.01 -9.56
CA LEU A 211 27.66 -56.88 -8.48
C LEU A 211 27.65 -56.18 -7.12
N ARG A 212 28.60 -55.27 -6.86
CA ARG A 212 28.61 -54.46 -5.62
C ARG A 212 27.43 -53.48 -5.59
N LEU A 213 27.17 -52.77 -6.68
CA LEU A 213 26.04 -51.85 -6.78
C LEU A 213 24.70 -52.58 -6.68
N THR A 214 24.59 -53.76 -7.29
CA THR A 214 23.41 -54.63 -7.13
C THR A 214 23.22 -55.06 -5.68
N GLY A 215 24.31 -55.39 -4.97
CA GLY A 215 24.23 -55.70 -3.53
C GLY A 215 23.71 -54.54 -2.69
N VAL A 216 24.15 -53.29 -2.97
CA VAL A 216 23.65 -52.09 -2.31
C VAL A 216 22.19 -51.82 -2.65
N ALA A 217 21.78 -52.02 -3.89
CA ALA A 217 20.40 -51.92 -4.31
C ALA A 217 19.49 -52.95 -3.61
N LEU A 218 19.95 -54.18 -3.48
CA LEU A 218 19.22 -55.23 -2.72
C LEU A 218 19.12 -54.88 -1.23
N ALA A 219 20.17 -54.33 -0.62
CA ALA A 219 20.14 -53.88 0.76
C ALA A 219 19.13 -52.71 0.93
N ALA A 220 19.08 -51.79 -0.02
CA ALA A 220 18.08 -50.72 -0.01
C ALA A 220 16.64 -51.23 -0.12
N VAL A 221 16.39 -52.22 -0.99
CA VAL A 221 15.10 -52.89 -1.11
C VAL A 221 14.76 -53.67 0.18
N ALA A 222 15.74 -54.32 0.80
CA ALA A 222 15.53 -54.98 2.10
C ALA A 222 15.13 -53.96 3.21
N MET A 223 15.75 -52.76 3.21
CA MET A 223 15.36 -51.68 4.11
C MET A 223 13.92 -51.21 3.87
N LEU A 224 13.51 -51.09 2.60
CA LEU A 224 12.13 -50.74 2.25
C LEU A 224 11.13 -51.79 2.74
N LEU A 225 11.40 -53.08 2.53
CA LEU A 225 10.55 -54.20 2.96
C LEU A 225 10.49 -54.31 4.49
N LEU A 226 11.62 -54.15 5.17
CA LEU A 226 11.67 -54.15 6.64
C LEU A 226 10.90 -52.94 7.22
N GLY A 227 11.10 -51.75 6.64
CA GLY A 227 10.33 -50.55 7.01
C GLY A 227 8.83 -50.73 6.79
N TRP A 228 8.42 -51.38 5.67
CA TRP A 228 7.02 -51.69 5.42
C TRP A 228 6.43 -52.67 6.47
N ARG A 229 7.20 -53.66 6.89
CA ARG A 229 6.82 -54.61 7.92
C ARG A 229 6.67 -53.97 9.30
N LEU A 230 7.55 -53.00 9.63
CA LEU A 230 7.56 -52.34 10.93
C LEU A 230 6.57 -51.16 11.04
N ARG A 231 5.93 -50.73 9.94
CA ARG A 231 5.07 -49.55 9.89
C ARG A 231 3.96 -49.49 10.96
N LYS A 232 3.40 -50.65 11.36
CA LYS A 232 2.33 -50.72 12.35
C LYS A 232 2.82 -50.62 13.79
N ASN A 233 4.04 -51.05 14.07
CA ASN A 233 4.56 -51.19 15.43
C ASN A 233 5.52 -50.06 15.84
N ARG A 234 6.29 -49.48 14.89
CA ARG A 234 7.28 -48.46 15.11
C ARG A 234 7.33 -47.50 13.91
N GLU A 235 6.33 -46.61 13.79
CA GLU A 235 6.12 -45.74 12.63
C GLU A 235 7.32 -44.90 12.31
N ALA A 236 7.86 -44.12 13.29
CA ALA A 236 9.01 -43.21 13.06
C ALA A 236 10.27 -43.93 12.58
N TYR A 237 10.52 -45.15 13.10
CA TYR A 237 11.66 -45.97 12.70
C TYR A 237 11.43 -46.57 11.30
N ALA A 238 10.21 -47.01 11.02
CA ALA A 238 9.81 -47.51 9.70
C ALA A 238 9.98 -46.46 8.61
N LEU A 239 9.57 -45.18 8.85
CA LEU A 239 9.72 -44.08 7.92
C LEU A 239 11.17 -43.70 7.71
N ALA A 240 12.01 -43.69 8.77
CA ALA A 240 13.45 -43.44 8.66
C ALA A 240 14.14 -44.53 7.82
N LEU A 241 13.78 -45.82 8.01
CA LEU A 241 14.31 -46.92 7.27
C LEU A 241 13.92 -46.86 5.79
N GLN A 242 12.65 -46.56 5.50
CA GLN A 242 12.17 -46.38 4.11
C GLN A 242 12.79 -45.20 3.41
N GLY A 243 12.85 -44.04 4.09
CA GLY A 243 13.55 -42.85 3.57
C GLY A 243 15.01 -43.10 3.28
N GLY A 244 15.71 -43.83 4.16
CA GLY A 244 17.08 -44.30 3.95
C GLY A 244 17.19 -45.23 2.75
N GLY A 245 16.30 -46.17 2.61
CA GLY A 245 16.26 -47.11 1.47
C GLY A 245 16.03 -46.38 0.14
N ILE A 246 15.10 -45.44 0.07
CA ILE A 246 14.84 -44.59 -1.11
C ILE A 246 16.09 -43.76 -1.45
N GLY A 247 16.70 -43.10 -0.47
CA GLY A 247 17.90 -42.33 -0.67
C GLY A 247 19.09 -43.18 -1.17
N LEU A 248 19.21 -44.39 -0.64
CA LEU A 248 20.25 -45.34 -1.07
C LEU A 248 20.02 -45.81 -2.50
N LEU A 249 18.78 -46.07 -2.93
CA LEU A 249 18.45 -46.36 -4.34
C LEU A 249 18.82 -45.19 -5.27
N TYR A 250 18.45 -43.96 -4.90
CA TYR A 250 18.84 -42.76 -5.66
C TYR A 250 20.36 -42.65 -5.81
N LEU A 251 21.09 -42.85 -4.71
CA LEU A 251 22.56 -42.78 -4.70
C LEU A 251 23.21 -43.91 -5.53
N THR A 252 22.64 -45.11 -5.48
CA THR A 252 23.12 -46.26 -6.23
C THR A 252 22.94 -46.06 -7.73
N ILE A 253 21.78 -45.62 -8.18
CA ILE A 253 21.49 -45.33 -9.60
C ILE A 253 22.38 -44.16 -10.07
N PHE A 254 22.52 -43.11 -9.27
CA PHE A 254 23.40 -41.99 -9.55
C PHE A 254 24.86 -42.43 -9.69
N GLY A 255 25.36 -43.27 -8.75
CA GLY A 255 26.70 -43.85 -8.82
C GLY A 255 26.93 -44.67 -10.07
N ALA A 256 25.97 -45.52 -10.41
CA ALA A 256 26.03 -46.35 -11.61
C ALA A 256 26.08 -45.52 -12.91
N LEU A 257 25.31 -44.41 -12.96
CA LEU A 257 25.29 -43.52 -14.12
C LEU A 257 26.53 -42.60 -14.18
N ARG A 258 26.84 -41.88 -13.08
CA ARG A 258 27.77 -40.74 -13.12
C ARG A 258 29.21 -41.11 -12.73
N LEU A 259 29.37 -41.94 -11.70
CA LEU A 259 30.69 -42.26 -11.15
C LEU A 259 31.35 -43.42 -11.92
N PHE A 260 30.53 -44.37 -12.36
CA PHE A 260 31.05 -45.62 -12.88
C PHE A 260 30.72 -45.91 -14.36
N GLY A 261 29.83 -45.09 -14.98
CA GLY A 261 29.46 -45.23 -16.37
C GLY A 261 28.87 -46.61 -16.76
N LEU A 262 28.22 -47.28 -15.78
CA LEU A 262 27.63 -48.61 -15.97
C LEU A 262 26.21 -48.56 -16.56
N LEU A 263 25.57 -47.42 -16.50
CA LEU A 263 24.23 -47.17 -17.00
C LEU A 263 24.21 -46.01 -17.96
N ASP A 264 23.48 -46.16 -19.04
CA ASP A 264 23.14 -45.02 -19.92
C ASP A 264 22.10 -44.09 -19.29
N ALA A 265 22.00 -42.86 -19.78
CA ALA A 265 21.12 -41.86 -19.23
C ALA A 265 19.63 -42.26 -19.29
N ALA A 266 19.17 -42.86 -20.39
CA ALA A 266 17.76 -43.21 -20.55
C ALA A 266 17.27 -44.27 -19.54
N PRO A 267 17.93 -45.43 -19.36
CA PRO A 267 17.53 -46.40 -18.34
C PRO A 267 17.70 -45.82 -16.91
N ALA A 268 18.74 -45.02 -16.65
CA ALA A 268 18.92 -44.39 -15.35
C ALA A 268 17.75 -43.46 -15.00
N PHE A 269 17.28 -42.64 -15.92
CA PHE A 269 16.11 -41.77 -15.70
C PHE A 269 14.82 -42.57 -15.45
N LEU A 270 14.59 -43.67 -16.16
CA LEU A 270 13.46 -44.57 -15.91
C LEU A 270 13.50 -45.18 -14.51
N MET A 271 14.70 -45.63 -14.08
CA MET A 271 14.88 -46.18 -12.72
C MET A 271 14.68 -45.10 -11.64
N LEU A 272 15.17 -43.88 -11.82
CA LEU A 272 14.98 -42.75 -10.91
C LEU A 272 13.50 -42.39 -10.82
N LEU A 273 12.77 -42.40 -11.94
CA LEU A 273 11.34 -42.20 -11.98
C LEU A 273 10.58 -43.30 -11.25
N ALA A 274 10.98 -44.56 -11.43
CA ALA A 274 10.40 -45.71 -10.72
C ALA A 274 10.59 -45.60 -9.20
N VAL A 275 11.78 -45.16 -8.75
CA VAL A 275 12.05 -44.90 -7.31
C VAL A 275 11.18 -43.75 -6.79
N ALA A 276 11.02 -42.68 -7.57
CA ALA A 276 10.13 -41.57 -7.20
C ALA A 276 8.65 -42.01 -7.08
N ALA A 277 8.18 -42.80 -8.04
CA ALA A 277 6.83 -43.37 -8.03
C ALA A 277 6.62 -44.33 -6.84
N LEU A 278 7.60 -45.16 -6.53
CA LEU A 278 7.59 -46.06 -5.37
C LEU A 278 7.53 -45.26 -4.06
N ALA A 279 8.36 -44.21 -3.94
CA ALA A 279 8.33 -43.32 -2.77
C ALA A 279 6.99 -42.62 -2.61
N ALA A 280 6.41 -42.12 -3.70
CA ALA A 280 5.08 -41.50 -3.70
C ALA A 280 3.99 -42.48 -3.28
N MET A 281 4.02 -43.70 -3.82
CA MET A 281 3.06 -44.76 -3.45
C MET A 281 3.17 -45.14 -1.97
N LEU A 282 4.38 -45.35 -1.47
CA LEU A 282 4.60 -45.68 -0.04
C LEU A 282 4.17 -44.52 0.86
N ALA A 283 4.42 -43.28 0.47
CA ALA A 283 4.02 -42.10 1.22
C ALA A 283 2.49 -41.97 1.31
N VAL A 284 1.78 -42.15 0.20
CA VAL A 284 0.28 -42.09 0.18
C VAL A 284 -0.33 -43.20 1.00
N LEU A 285 0.19 -44.42 0.92
CA LEU A 285 -0.33 -45.59 1.66
C LEU A 285 -0.09 -45.49 3.16
N GLN A 286 0.92 -44.73 3.61
CA GLN A 286 1.28 -44.59 5.03
C GLN A 286 0.95 -43.22 5.60
N ASP A 287 0.34 -42.32 4.81
CA ASP A 287 0.06 -40.93 5.17
C ASP A 287 1.34 -40.15 5.61
N ALA A 288 2.48 -40.46 4.99
CA ALA A 288 3.80 -40.01 5.38
C ALA A 288 4.28 -38.84 4.48
N LEU A 289 3.93 -37.60 4.81
CA LEU A 289 4.35 -36.40 4.08
C LEU A 289 5.88 -36.32 3.88
N VAL A 290 6.65 -36.66 4.92
CA VAL A 290 8.13 -36.58 4.88
C VAL A 290 8.68 -37.50 3.78
N LEU A 291 8.14 -38.69 3.62
CA LEU A 291 8.55 -39.64 2.61
C LEU A 291 8.21 -39.13 1.19
N ALA A 292 7.05 -38.49 1.01
CA ALA A 292 6.66 -37.85 -0.25
C ALA A 292 7.60 -36.72 -0.62
N VAL A 293 7.97 -35.85 0.33
CA VAL A 293 8.88 -34.74 0.13
C VAL A 293 10.29 -35.23 -0.23
N LEU A 294 10.80 -36.23 0.49
CA LEU A 294 12.11 -36.82 0.20
C LEU A 294 12.15 -37.47 -1.19
N GLY A 295 11.11 -38.24 -1.53
CA GLY A 295 10.99 -38.88 -2.85
C GLY A 295 10.91 -37.85 -3.97
N ALA A 296 10.08 -36.82 -3.82
CA ALA A 296 9.95 -35.74 -4.79
C ALA A 296 11.26 -34.94 -4.94
N ALA A 297 11.88 -34.51 -3.83
CA ALA A 297 13.14 -33.77 -3.86
C ALA A 297 14.26 -34.60 -4.54
N GLY A 298 14.38 -35.88 -4.20
CA GLY A 298 15.31 -36.80 -4.87
C GLY A 298 15.04 -36.89 -6.37
N GLY A 299 13.75 -37.04 -6.76
CA GLY A 299 13.34 -37.06 -8.16
C GLY A 299 13.69 -35.77 -8.92
N PHE A 300 13.42 -34.60 -8.35
CA PHE A 300 13.75 -33.30 -8.99
C PHE A 300 15.26 -33.04 -9.06
N LEU A 301 16.03 -33.46 -8.06
CA LEU A 301 17.48 -33.31 -8.05
C LEU A 301 18.19 -34.29 -8.99
N ALA A 302 17.60 -35.43 -9.29
CA ALA A 302 18.20 -36.49 -10.06
C ALA A 302 18.75 -36.02 -11.42
N PRO A 303 18.02 -35.29 -12.30
CA PRO A 303 18.56 -34.81 -13.56
C PRO A 303 19.67 -33.79 -13.41
N ILE A 304 19.63 -32.95 -12.34
CA ILE A 304 20.69 -31.96 -12.10
C ILE A 304 22.00 -32.64 -11.75
N ILE A 305 21.94 -33.61 -10.86
CA ILE A 305 23.10 -34.34 -10.39
C ILE A 305 23.64 -35.26 -11.51
N ALA A 306 22.74 -35.82 -12.32
CA ALA A 306 23.08 -36.70 -13.44
C ALA A 306 23.48 -35.96 -14.72
N ALA A 307 23.37 -34.63 -14.80
CA ALA A 307 23.62 -33.86 -16.01
C ALA A 307 25.07 -34.02 -16.52
N THR A 308 25.21 -34.46 -17.77
CA THR A 308 26.50 -34.60 -18.51
C THR A 308 26.81 -33.41 -19.42
N GLY A 309 25.93 -32.37 -19.41
CA GLY A 309 26.13 -31.16 -20.21
C GLY A 309 25.52 -31.17 -21.61
N GLY A 310 25.23 -32.35 -22.20
CA GLY A 310 24.70 -32.51 -23.56
C GLY A 310 23.24 -32.93 -23.69
N GLY A 311 22.44 -32.93 -22.61
CA GLY A 311 21.06 -33.41 -22.61
C GLY A 311 20.06 -32.47 -23.28
N SER A 312 19.04 -33.03 -23.94
CA SER A 312 17.91 -32.26 -24.50
C SER A 312 17.04 -31.68 -23.40
N HIS A 313 16.65 -30.38 -23.53
CA HIS A 313 15.69 -29.72 -22.63
C HIS A 313 14.30 -30.38 -22.68
N VAL A 314 13.91 -30.95 -23.82
CA VAL A 314 12.64 -31.67 -23.97
C VAL A 314 12.60 -32.90 -23.06
N THR A 315 13.71 -33.67 -23.00
CA THR A 315 13.80 -34.82 -22.08
C THR A 315 13.76 -34.38 -20.63
N LEU A 316 14.43 -33.27 -20.26
CA LEU A 316 14.45 -32.69 -18.91
C LEU A 316 13.06 -32.25 -18.49
N PHE A 317 12.40 -31.42 -19.29
CA PHE A 317 11.07 -30.92 -18.97
C PHE A 317 9.98 -32.00 -19.08
N GLY A 318 10.14 -32.96 -19.99
CA GLY A 318 9.29 -34.13 -20.07
C GLY A 318 9.35 -34.99 -18.79
N TYR A 319 10.54 -35.21 -18.26
CA TYR A 319 10.74 -35.88 -16.98
C TYR A 319 10.06 -35.11 -15.82
N TYR A 320 10.26 -33.78 -15.74
CA TYR A 320 9.61 -32.95 -14.73
C TYR A 320 8.09 -32.89 -14.90
N SER A 321 7.57 -33.00 -16.12
CA SER A 321 6.13 -33.09 -16.36
C SER A 321 5.53 -34.31 -15.68
N VAL A 322 6.18 -35.46 -15.79
CA VAL A 322 5.75 -36.72 -15.16
C VAL A 322 5.77 -36.58 -13.63
N LEU A 323 6.84 -36.01 -13.06
CA LEU A 323 6.91 -35.78 -11.61
C LEU A 323 5.80 -34.82 -11.11
N ASN A 324 5.58 -33.72 -11.83
CA ASN A 324 4.54 -32.75 -11.48
C ASN A 324 3.12 -33.32 -11.62
N LEU A 325 2.87 -34.14 -12.63
CA LEU A 325 1.60 -34.90 -12.74
C LEU A 325 1.43 -35.88 -11.57
N GLY A 326 2.52 -36.51 -11.13
CA GLY A 326 2.53 -37.34 -9.93
C GLY A 326 2.15 -36.55 -8.66
N ILE A 327 2.71 -35.33 -8.49
CA ILE A 327 2.37 -34.44 -7.38
C ILE A 327 0.89 -34.02 -7.46
N LEU A 328 0.40 -33.67 -8.65
CA LEU A 328 -1.01 -33.33 -8.87
C LEU A 328 -1.91 -34.51 -8.55
N ALA A 329 -1.53 -35.76 -8.94
CA ALA A 329 -2.25 -36.97 -8.58
C ALA A 329 -2.29 -37.18 -7.07
N ILE A 330 -1.16 -36.96 -6.37
CA ILE A 330 -1.12 -37.03 -4.90
C ILE A 330 -2.02 -35.95 -4.30
N ALA A 331 -1.99 -34.70 -4.83
CA ALA A 331 -2.83 -33.60 -4.38
C ALA A 331 -4.34 -33.91 -4.52
N PHE A 332 -4.69 -34.77 -5.46
CA PHE A 332 -6.05 -35.27 -5.61
C PHE A 332 -6.51 -36.15 -4.43
N PHE A 333 -5.61 -36.93 -3.82
CA PHE A 333 -5.94 -37.83 -2.69
C PHE A 333 -5.58 -37.20 -1.34
N LYS A 334 -4.52 -36.43 -1.26
CA LYS A 334 -3.97 -35.85 -0.02
C LYS A 334 -3.69 -34.36 -0.19
N ALA A 335 -4.20 -33.54 0.73
CA ALA A 335 -3.99 -32.09 0.69
C ALA A 335 -2.60 -31.67 1.28
N TRP A 336 -1.52 -32.23 0.76
CA TRP A 336 -0.17 -31.98 1.22
C TRP A 336 0.43 -30.71 0.58
N ARG A 337 0.05 -29.54 1.12
CA ARG A 337 0.44 -28.22 0.61
C ARG A 337 1.96 -28.01 0.53
N VAL A 338 2.70 -28.58 1.49
CA VAL A 338 4.19 -28.50 1.49
C VAL A 338 4.77 -29.24 0.29
N LEU A 339 4.26 -30.40 -0.09
CA LEU A 339 4.70 -31.15 -1.26
C LEU A 339 4.49 -30.35 -2.54
N ASN A 340 3.34 -29.68 -2.67
CA ASN A 340 3.04 -28.82 -3.81
C ASN A 340 4.00 -27.63 -3.90
N LEU A 341 4.33 -27.01 -2.75
CA LEU A 341 5.30 -25.92 -2.71
C LEU A 341 6.69 -26.40 -3.11
N VAL A 342 7.13 -27.57 -2.63
CA VAL A 342 8.42 -28.16 -3.00
C VAL A 342 8.49 -28.41 -4.52
N GLY A 343 7.46 -29.06 -5.08
CA GLY A 343 7.38 -29.26 -6.53
C GLY A 343 7.40 -27.96 -7.32
N PHE A 344 6.64 -26.95 -6.88
CA PHE A 344 6.61 -25.62 -7.49
C PHE A 344 8.01 -24.97 -7.49
N VAL A 345 8.67 -24.93 -6.34
CA VAL A 345 10.00 -24.31 -6.22
C VAL A 345 11.02 -25.01 -7.12
N PHE A 346 11.08 -26.34 -7.08
CA PHE A 346 12.01 -27.07 -7.95
C PHE A 346 11.72 -26.85 -9.43
N THR A 347 10.46 -26.95 -9.85
CA THR A 347 10.06 -26.83 -11.26
C THR A 347 10.43 -25.44 -11.82
N PHE A 348 10.00 -24.39 -11.13
CA PHE A 348 10.22 -23.02 -11.63
C PHE A 348 11.64 -22.53 -11.41
N ALA A 349 12.32 -22.95 -10.33
CA ALA A 349 13.75 -22.63 -10.15
C ALA A 349 14.60 -23.25 -11.26
N ILE A 350 14.36 -24.52 -11.59
CA ILE A 350 15.12 -25.21 -12.64
C ILE A 350 14.78 -24.63 -14.02
N ALA A 351 13.49 -24.34 -14.29
CA ALA A 351 13.06 -23.70 -15.52
C ALA A 351 13.73 -22.32 -15.69
N THR A 352 13.76 -21.51 -14.62
CA THR A 352 14.42 -20.19 -14.62
C THR A 352 15.91 -20.31 -14.86
N PHE A 353 16.58 -21.22 -14.16
CA PHE A 353 18.03 -21.42 -14.28
C PHE A 353 18.41 -21.92 -15.69
N TRP A 354 17.63 -22.86 -16.23
CA TRP A 354 17.84 -23.34 -17.61
C TRP A 354 17.57 -22.23 -18.63
N GLY A 355 16.47 -21.48 -18.45
CA GLY A 355 16.11 -20.36 -19.32
C GLY A 355 17.19 -19.28 -19.35
N ALA A 356 17.70 -18.89 -18.19
CA ALA A 356 18.75 -17.87 -18.08
C ALA A 356 20.07 -18.30 -18.74
N LEU A 357 20.45 -19.59 -18.69
CA LEU A 357 21.75 -20.06 -19.12
C LEU A 357 21.76 -20.67 -20.52
N ARG A 358 20.67 -21.27 -20.99
CA ARG A 358 20.66 -22.12 -22.18
C ARG A 358 19.51 -21.85 -23.16
N TYR A 359 18.55 -20.98 -22.83
CA TYR A 359 17.49 -20.67 -23.76
C TYR A 359 18.01 -19.93 -24.98
N ARG A 360 17.50 -20.32 -26.16
CA ARG A 360 17.67 -19.64 -27.44
C ARG A 360 16.30 -19.53 -28.12
N PRO A 361 16.08 -18.53 -29.00
CA PRO A 361 14.78 -18.35 -29.68
C PRO A 361 14.31 -19.57 -30.47
N GLU A 362 15.27 -20.37 -31.00
CA GLU A 362 14.99 -21.63 -31.70
C GLU A 362 14.28 -22.69 -30.85
N HIS A 363 14.43 -22.58 -29.50
CA HIS A 363 13.82 -23.51 -28.55
C HIS A 363 12.38 -23.09 -28.16
N PHE A 364 11.86 -21.99 -28.69
CA PHE A 364 10.53 -21.49 -28.30
C PHE A 364 9.44 -22.55 -28.43
N ALA A 365 9.27 -23.09 -29.66
CA ALA A 365 8.23 -24.06 -29.97
C ALA A 365 8.27 -25.34 -29.10
N SER A 366 9.46 -25.72 -28.62
CA SER A 366 9.65 -26.91 -27.78
C SER A 366 9.60 -26.59 -26.27
N THR A 367 9.75 -25.33 -25.86
CA THR A 367 9.77 -24.92 -24.43
C THR A 367 8.43 -24.38 -23.95
N GLU A 368 7.74 -23.59 -24.79
CA GLU A 368 6.45 -22.97 -24.49
C GLU A 368 5.38 -23.95 -23.97
N PRO A 369 5.18 -25.14 -24.61
CA PRO A 369 4.20 -26.11 -24.13
C PRO A 369 4.46 -26.59 -22.71
N PHE A 370 5.72 -26.72 -22.29
CA PHE A 370 6.08 -27.12 -20.93
C PHE A 370 5.78 -26.01 -19.91
N LEU A 371 6.04 -24.75 -20.24
CA LEU A 371 5.72 -23.63 -19.37
C LEU A 371 4.20 -23.55 -19.14
N ILE A 372 3.41 -23.68 -20.21
CA ILE A 372 1.95 -23.72 -20.12
C ILE A 372 1.48 -24.91 -19.29
N LEU A 373 2.04 -26.11 -19.51
CA LEU A 373 1.68 -27.31 -18.75
C LEU A 373 1.98 -27.14 -17.26
N PHE A 374 3.15 -26.65 -16.89
CA PHE A 374 3.53 -26.42 -15.50
C PHE A 374 2.62 -25.36 -14.87
N PHE A 375 2.35 -24.26 -15.58
CA PHE A 375 1.40 -23.25 -15.13
C PHE A 375 0.01 -23.87 -14.82
N LEU A 376 -0.53 -24.66 -15.74
CA LEU A 376 -1.86 -25.28 -15.58
C LEU A 376 -1.90 -26.28 -14.43
N ILE A 377 -0.85 -27.09 -14.25
CA ILE A 377 -0.76 -28.04 -13.12
C ILE A 377 -0.83 -27.29 -11.79
N TYR A 378 -0.03 -26.24 -11.63
CA TYR A 378 0.01 -25.49 -10.36
C TYR A 378 -1.18 -24.56 -10.18
N ALA A 379 -1.81 -24.06 -11.25
CA ALA A 379 -3.07 -23.32 -11.19
C ALA A 379 -4.26 -24.21 -10.78
N ALA A 380 -4.23 -25.49 -11.18
CA ALA A 380 -5.27 -26.44 -10.82
C ALA A 380 -5.27 -26.84 -9.33
N MET A 381 -4.11 -26.79 -8.65
CA MET A 381 -3.99 -27.23 -7.24
C MET A 381 -4.86 -26.42 -6.25
N PRO A 382 -4.80 -25.08 -6.19
CA PRO A 382 -5.67 -24.28 -5.34
C PRO A 382 -7.17 -24.49 -5.66
N VAL A 383 -7.49 -24.61 -6.95
CA VAL A 383 -8.86 -24.87 -7.40
C VAL A 383 -9.34 -26.24 -6.92
N LEU A 384 -8.51 -27.28 -7.06
CA LEU A 384 -8.83 -28.63 -6.61
C LEU A 384 -9.10 -28.67 -5.09
N PHE A 385 -8.27 -27.97 -4.32
CA PHE A 385 -8.46 -27.89 -2.86
C PHE A 385 -9.71 -27.10 -2.51
N ALA A 386 -10.01 -26.00 -3.21
CA ALA A 386 -11.20 -25.23 -3.00
C ALA A 386 -12.49 -26.01 -3.31
N LEU A 387 -12.50 -26.81 -4.37
CA LEU A 387 -13.67 -27.63 -4.74
C LEU A 387 -13.91 -28.80 -3.79
N ARG A 388 -12.90 -29.24 -3.02
CA ARG A 388 -12.97 -30.41 -2.14
C ARG A 388 -13.11 -30.07 -0.67
N ALA A 389 -12.67 -28.90 -0.24
CA ALA A 389 -12.69 -28.52 1.17
C ALA A 389 -14.09 -27.99 1.57
N ALA A 390 -14.77 -28.73 2.40
CA ALA A 390 -15.96 -28.26 3.11
C ALA A 390 -15.54 -27.40 4.32
N GLY A 391 -14.96 -26.18 4.10
CA GLY A 391 -14.63 -25.28 5.21
C GLY A 391 -13.69 -24.11 4.86
N PRO A 392 -13.74 -22.98 5.62
CA PRO A 392 -13.09 -21.73 5.27
C PRO A 392 -11.63 -21.65 5.76
N ARG A 393 -10.71 -22.44 5.23
CA ARG A 393 -9.30 -22.38 5.63
C ARG A 393 -8.37 -22.30 4.43
N ALA A 394 -8.28 -21.10 3.83
CA ALA A 394 -7.15 -20.77 2.98
C ALA A 394 -5.86 -20.74 3.82
N SER A 395 -4.91 -21.59 3.50
CA SER A 395 -3.58 -21.60 4.14
C SER A 395 -2.73 -20.49 3.53
N ARG A 396 -1.77 -19.96 4.30
CA ARG A 396 -0.74 -19.02 3.77
C ARG A 396 0.02 -19.60 2.58
N LEU A 397 0.23 -20.93 2.56
CA LEU A 397 0.92 -21.62 1.46
C LEU A 397 0.10 -21.59 0.16
N ASP A 398 -1.24 -21.74 0.26
CA ASP A 398 -2.10 -21.62 -0.92
C ASP A 398 -2.11 -20.21 -1.47
N THR A 399 -2.12 -19.19 -0.60
CA THR A 399 -2.03 -17.77 -1.00
C THR A 399 -0.71 -17.47 -1.71
N THR A 400 0.41 -18.02 -1.23
CA THR A 400 1.72 -17.86 -1.89
C THR A 400 1.71 -18.43 -3.31
N LEU A 401 1.18 -19.64 -3.50
CA LEU A 401 1.07 -20.26 -4.82
C LEU A 401 0.17 -19.46 -5.78
N ILE A 402 -0.99 -18.96 -5.30
CA ILE A 402 -1.95 -18.21 -6.11
C ILE A 402 -1.32 -16.96 -6.74
N PHE A 403 -0.49 -16.22 -5.98
CA PHE A 403 0.11 -14.98 -6.46
C PHE A 403 1.50 -15.17 -7.08
N ALA A 404 2.33 -16.10 -6.57
CA ALA A 404 3.68 -16.32 -7.08
C ALA A 404 3.66 -16.99 -8.46
N LEU A 405 2.76 -17.94 -8.68
CA LEU A 405 2.69 -18.70 -9.94
C LEU A 405 2.54 -17.79 -11.17
N PRO A 406 1.52 -16.92 -11.27
CA PRO A 406 1.34 -16.11 -12.47
C PRO A 406 2.46 -15.10 -12.69
N LEU A 407 3.04 -14.55 -11.60
CA LEU A 407 4.14 -13.61 -11.71
C LEU A 407 5.40 -14.27 -12.25
N ILE A 408 5.76 -15.45 -11.74
CA ILE A 408 6.93 -16.21 -12.20
C ILE A 408 6.69 -16.71 -13.63
N ALA A 409 5.49 -17.24 -13.92
CA ALA A 409 5.15 -17.73 -15.24
C ALA A 409 5.20 -16.60 -16.29
N LEU A 410 4.64 -15.42 -15.99
CA LEU A 410 4.73 -14.28 -16.90
C LEU A 410 6.17 -13.80 -17.06
N GLY A 411 6.97 -13.77 -15.98
CA GLY A 411 8.39 -13.40 -16.05
C GLY A 411 9.19 -14.32 -16.99
N LEU A 412 8.97 -15.63 -16.89
CA LEU A 412 9.57 -16.60 -17.81
C LEU A 412 9.04 -16.44 -19.23
N GLN A 413 7.73 -16.20 -19.37
CA GLN A 413 7.09 -15.99 -20.66
C GLN A 413 7.65 -14.78 -21.39
N VAL A 414 7.82 -13.65 -20.70
CA VAL A 414 8.44 -12.44 -21.27
C VAL A 414 9.85 -12.76 -21.81
N GLY A 415 10.62 -13.59 -21.09
CA GLY A 415 11.92 -14.06 -21.57
C GLY A 415 11.84 -14.92 -22.83
N LEU A 416 10.79 -15.76 -22.95
CA LEU A 416 10.59 -16.63 -24.12
C LEU A 416 10.13 -15.85 -25.36
N VAL A 417 9.26 -14.85 -25.18
CA VAL A 417 8.62 -14.11 -26.28
C VAL A 417 9.27 -12.78 -26.62
N ARG A 418 10.46 -12.49 -26.10
CA ARG A 418 11.13 -11.19 -26.27
C ARG A 418 11.36 -10.78 -27.73
N ASP A 419 11.51 -11.77 -28.63
CA ASP A 419 11.77 -11.53 -30.06
C ASP A 419 10.47 -11.46 -30.89
N PHE A 420 9.30 -11.64 -30.28
CA PHE A 420 8.00 -11.54 -30.93
C PHE A 420 7.38 -10.15 -30.67
N ALA A 421 7.00 -9.46 -31.74
CA ALA A 421 6.27 -8.19 -31.63
C ALA A 421 4.99 -8.39 -30.80
N TYR A 422 4.83 -7.57 -29.76
CA TYR A 422 3.72 -7.67 -28.79
C TYR A 422 3.59 -9.02 -28.05
N GLY A 423 4.60 -9.90 -28.10
CA GLY A 423 4.55 -11.22 -27.47
C GLY A 423 4.23 -11.16 -25.99
N ALA A 424 4.88 -10.26 -25.24
CA ALA A 424 4.65 -10.05 -23.82
C ALA A 424 3.21 -9.54 -23.55
N ALA A 425 2.69 -8.62 -24.39
CA ALA A 425 1.35 -8.08 -24.26
C ALA A 425 0.26 -9.14 -24.47
N TRP A 426 0.39 -9.95 -25.53
CA TRP A 426 -0.51 -11.07 -25.78
C TRP A 426 -0.47 -12.10 -24.67
N SER A 427 0.71 -12.38 -24.14
CA SER A 427 0.88 -13.32 -23.01
C SER A 427 0.20 -12.80 -21.75
N ALA A 428 0.36 -11.53 -21.42
CA ALA A 428 -0.32 -10.90 -20.27
C ALA A 428 -1.84 -10.88 -20.46
N LEU A 429 -2.32 -10.54 -21.67
CA LEU A 429 -3.75 -10.54 -21.98
C LEU A 429 -4.36 -11.94 -21.88
N THR A 430 -3.68 -12.95 -22.40
CA THR A 430 -4.11 -14.36 -22.31
C THR A 430 -4.17 -14.83 -20.87
N LEU A 431 -3.16 -14.49 -20.06
CA LEU A 431 -3.12 -14.79 -18.64
C LEU A 431 -4.24 -14.08 -17.88
N GLY A 432 -4.50 -12.82 -18.20
CA GLY A 432 -5.63 -12.05 -17.68
C GLY A 432 -6.97 -12.70 -18.00
N ALA A 433 -7.20 -13.06 -19.26
CA ALA A 433 -8.39 -13.75 -19.71
C ALA A 433 -8.58 -15.10 -19.02
N PHE A 434 -7.50 -15.89 -18.85
CA PHE A 434 -7.52 -17.14 -18.12
C PHE A 434 -8.05 -16.98 -16.69
N TYR A 435 -7.51 -16.00 -15.94
CA TYR A 435 -7.93 -15.78 -14.55
C TYR A 435 -9.35 -15.19 -14.44
N LEU A 436 -9.77 -14.35 -15.38
CA LEU A 436 -11.16 -13.84 -15.44
C LEU A 436 -12.16 -14.98 -15.72
N LEU A 437 -11.86 -15.84 -16.68
CA LEU A 437 -12.68 -17.01 -17.00
C LEU A 437 -12.72 -17.99 -15.81
N LEU A 438 -11.59 -18.22 -15.16
CA LEU A 438 -11.51 -19.06 -13.97
C LEU A 438 -12.33 -18.49 -12.80
N ALA A 439 -12.24 -17.18 -12.55
CA ALA A 439 -13.04 -16.49 -11.55
C ALA A 439 -14.53 -16.62 -11.85
N ARG A 440 -14.96 -16.43 -13.12
CA ARG A 440 -16.33 -16.59 -13.56
C ARG A 440 -16.83 -18.05 -13.39
N ALA A 441 -16.00 -19.02 -13.79
CA ALA A 441 -16.36 -20.44 -13.68
C ALA A 441 -16.53 -20.90 -12.23
N LEU A 442 -15.76 -20.33 -11.31
CA LEU A 442 -15.80 -20.66 -9.89
C LEU A 442 -16.82 -19.86 -9.09
N TRP A 443 -17.28 -18.70 -9.62
CA TRP A 443 -18.19 -17.80 -8.92
C TRP A 443 -19.47 -18.47 -8.42
N SER A 444 -20.07 -19.32 -9.26
CA SER A 444 -21.31 -20.06 -8.93
C SER A 444 -21.09 -21.40 -8.23
N ARG A 445 -19.84 -21.91 -8.24
CA ARG A 445 -19.52 -23.24 -7.71
C ARG A 445 -18.97 -23.21 -6.28
N LEU A 446 -18.41 -22.07 -5.86
CA LEU A 446 -17.81 -21.93 -4.54
C LEU A 446 -18.73 -21.14 -3.60
N GLY A 447 -18.88 -21.65 -2.36
CA GLY A 447 -19.68 -21.02 -1.30
C GLY A 447 -19.04 -19.73 -0.76
N GLU A 448 -19.75 -19.01 0.12
CA GLU A 448 -19.31 -17.72 0.68
C GLU A 448 -17.95 -17.79 1.40
N GLY A 449 -17.63 -18.91 2.05
CA GLY A 449 -16.35 -19.09 2.74
C GLY A 449 -15.11 -19.12 1.82
N GLN A 450 -15.31 -19.25 0.50
CA GLN A 450 -14.22 -19.35 -0.48
C GLN A 450 -14.25 -18.20 -1.50
N ARG A 451 -15.10 -17.18 -1.31
CA ARG A 451 -15.17 -15.99 -2.16
C ARG A 451 -13.83 -15.27 -2.31
N LEU A 452 -13.00 -15.28 -1.27
CA LEU A 452 -11.67 -14.68 -1.30
C LEU A 452 -10.78 -15.24 -2.41
N LEU A 453 -10.87 -16.53 -2.72
CA LEU A 453 -10.14 -17.15 -3.82
C LEU A 453 -10.60 -16.61 -5.18
N VAL A 454 -11.91 -16.50 -5.37
CA VAL A 454 -12.50 -15.96 -6.60
C VAL A 454 -12.15 -14.48 -6.78
N GLU A 455 -12.18 -13.71 -5.69
CA GLU A 455 -11.77 -12.31 -5.68
C GLU A 455 -10.27 -12.15 -6.00
N ALA A 456 -9.42 -13.07 -5.51
CA ALA A 456 -7.99 -13.09 -5.87
C ALA A 456 -7.78 -13.38 -7.37
N PHE A 457 -8.50 -14.34 -7.93
CA PHE A 457 -8.43 -14.63 -9.37
C PHE A 457 -8.99 -13.48 -10.21
N LEU A 458 -10.06 -12.83 -9.77
CA LEU A 458 -10.58 -11.62 -10.43
C LEU A 458 -9.54 -10.49 -10.41
N ALA A 459 -8.90 -10.25 -9.26
CA ALA A 459 -7.85 -9.23 -9.13
C ALA A 459 -6.63 -9.53 -10.01
N LEU A 460 -6.19 -10.79 -10.08
CA LEU A 460 -5.13 -11.21 -10.98
C LEU A 460 -5.53 -11.03 -12.45
N GLY A 461 -6.75 -11.41 -12.81
CA GLY A 461 -7.27 -11.27 -14.17
C GLY A 461 -7.32 -9.82 -14.63
N VAL A 462 -7.87 -8.92 -13.81
CA VAL A 462 -7.87 -7.48 -14.07
C VAL A 462 -6.43 -6.97 -14.14
N GLY A 463 -5.58 -7.31 -13.16
CA GLY A 463 -4.20 -6.83 -13.10
C GLY A 463 -3.37 -7.20 -14.33
N PHE A 464 -3.48 -8.44 -14.84
CA PHE A 464 -2.75 -8.86 -16.04
C PHE A 464 -3.34 -8.26 -17.33
N THR A 465 -4.65 -8.09 -17.41
CA THR A 465 -5.28 -7.37 -18.54
C THR A 465 -4.82 -5.91 -18.58
N THR A 466 -4.79 -5.24 -17.43
CA THR A 466 -4.24 -3.88 -17.28
C THR A 466 -2.76 -3.81 -17.64
N LEU A 467 -1.97 -4.82 -17.22
CA LEU A 467 -0.53 -4.90 -17.52
C LEU A 467 -0.27 -5.12 -19.02
N ALA A 468 -1.19 -5.72 -19.77
CA ALA A 468 -1.05 -5.89 -21.21
C ALA A 468 -0.95 -4.55 -21.95
N ILE A 469 -1.55 -3.47 -21.40
CA ILE A 469 -1.55 -2.14 -22.03
C ILE A 469 -0.11 -1.57 -22.14
N PRO A 470 0.69 -1.44 -21.06
CA PRO A 470 2.05 -0.92 -21.15
C PRO A 470 3.01 -1.85 -21.91
N LEU A 471 2.66 -3.13 -22.03
CA LEU A 471 3.43 -4.08 -22.82
C LEU A 471 3.13 -4.01 -24.32
N ALA A 472 1.97 -3.43 -24.71
CA ALA A 472 1.54 -3.27 -26.08
C ALA A 472 1.79 -1.87 -26.63
N PHE A 473 1.71 -0.85 -25.79
CA PHE A 473 1.69 0.56 -26.19
C PHE A 473 2.82 1.35 -25.56
N ASP A 474 3.19 2.45 -26.21
CA ASP A 474 4.14 3.41 -25.68
C ASP A 474 3.62 4.07 -24.39
N GLY A 475 4.54 4.63 -23.58
CA GLY A 475 4.26 5.19 -22.26
C GLY A 475 3.11 6.20 -22.24
N ARG A 476 2.94 7.00 -23.28
CA ARG A 476 1.87 8.02 -23.40
C ARG A 476 0.47 7.42 -23.45
N TRP A 477 0.26 6.39 -24.28
CA TRP A 477 -1.01 5.68 -24.37
C TRP A 477 -1.30 4.87 -23.12
N THR A 478 -0.25 4.33 -22.51
CA THR A 478 -0.32 3.63 -21.22
C THR A 478 -0.83 4.57 -20.13
N ALA A 479 -0.24 5.76 -19.99
CA ALA A 479 -0.65 6.74 -19.00
C ALA A 479 -2.11 7.16 -19.18
N ALA A 480 -2.54 7.42 -20.42
CA ALA A 480 -3.91 7.77 -20.74
C ALA A 480 -4.92 6.66 -20.39
N ALA A 481 -4.62 5.42 -20.79
CA ALA A 481 -5.47 4.27 -20.51
C ALA A 481 -5.59 3.99 -19.00
N TRP A 482 -4.48 4.00 -18.28
CA TRP A 482 -4.47 3.79 -16.84
C TRP A 482 -5.15 4.92 -16.05
N ALA A 483 -5.09 6.17 -16.52
CA ALA A 483 -5.83 7.27 -15.90
C ALA A 483 -7.35 7.02 -15.97
N ILE A 484 -7.84 6.64 -17.14
CA ILE A 484 -9.27 6.34 -17.36
C ILE A 484 -9.71 5.10 -16.58
N GLU A 485 -8.94 4.01 -16.67
CA GLU A 485 -9.22 2.77 -15.95
C GLU A 485 -9.20 2.99 -14.43
N GLY A 486 -8.22 3.76 -13.93
CA GLY A 486 -8.14 4.13 -12.53
C GLY A 486 -9.37 4.89 -12.05
N ALA A 487 -9.87 5.85 -12.85
CA ALA A 487 -11.10 6.58 -12.55
C ALA A 487 -12.33 5.65 -12.53
N ALA A 488 -12.42 4.73 -13.51
CA ALA A 488 -13.50 3.75 -13.60
C ALA A 488 -13.48 2.77 -12.40
N LEU A 489 -12.30 2.31 -11.97
CA LEU A 489 -12.14 1.45 -10.78
C LEU A 489 -12.53 2.17 -9.48
N VAL A 490 -12.21 3.46 -9.33
CA VAL A 490 -12.68 4.26 -8.19
C VAL A 490 -14.20 4.34 -8.21
N TRP A 491 -14.80 4.62 -9.37
CA TRP A 491 -16.26 4.69 -9.53
C TRP A 491 -16.96 3.36 -9.19
N VAL A 492 -16.48 2.25 -9.75
CA VAL A 492 -17.00 0.90 -9.45
C VAL A 492 -16.80 0.58 -7.95
N GLY A 493 -15.64 0.90 -7.40
CA GLY A 493 -15.31 0.67 -6.01
C GLY A 493 -16.18 1.47 -5.02
N VAL A 494 -16.58 2.68 -5.38
CA VAL A 494 -17.57 3.47 -4.62
C VAL A 494 -18.95 2.84 -4.74
N ARG A 495 -19.40 2.55 -5.95
CA ARG A 495 -20.73 1.97 -6.19
C ARG A 495 -20.92 0.59 -5.54
N GLN A 496 -19.90 -0.26 -5.57
CA GLN A 496 -19.95 -1.61 -5.00
C GLN A 496 -19.48 -1.68 -3.54
N GLN A 497 -19.10 -0.56 -2.93
CA GLN A 497 -18.55 -0.49 -1.57
C GLN A 497 -17.30 -1.39 -1.36
N ARG A 498 -16.47 -1.53 -2.41
CA ARG A 498 -15.25 -2.36 -2.42
C ARG A 498 -14.00 -1.51 -2.25
N LEU A 499 -13.38 -1.57 -1.06
CA LEU A 499 -12.15 -0.82 -0.75
C LEU A 499 -11.01 -1.15 -1.71
N LEU A 500 -10.80 -2.44 -2.01
CA LEU A 500 -9.71 -2.87 -2.90
C LEU A 500 -9.83 -2.26 -4.30
N ALA A 501 -11.03 -2.20 -4.87
CA ALA A 501 -11.24 -1.57 -6.18
C ALA A 501 -10.93 -0.06 -6.15
N ARG A 502 -11.31 0.64 -5.08
CA ARG A 502 -10.96 2.07 -4.91
C ARG A 502 -9.46 2.28 -4.82
N LEU A 503 -8.77 1.48 -3.98
CA LEU A 503 -7.32 1.59 -3.81
C LEU A 503 -6.56 1.20 -5.08
N SER A 504 -7.01 0.16 -5.81
CA SER A 504 -6.42 -0.23 -7.10
C SER A 504 -6.57 0.89 -8.13
N GLY A 505 -7.75 1.54 -8.19
CA GLY A 505 -7.96 2.66 -9.10
C GLY A 505 -7.08 3.87 -8.78
N ILE A 506 -6.87 4.19 -7.49
CA ILE A 506 -5.96 5.27 -7.07
C ILE A 506 -4.50 4.91 -7.41
N LEU A 507 -4.09 3.67 -7.12
CA LEU A 507 -2.75 3.19 -7.44
C LEU A 507 -2.49 3.31 -8.95
N LEU A 508 -3.46 2.93 -9.77
CA LEU A 508 -3.35 2.99 -11.21
C LEU A 508 -3.21 4.42 -11.73
N GLN A 509 -3.94 5.39 -11.14
CA GLN A 509 -3.76 6.81 -11.46
C GLN A 509 -2.37 7.34 -11.07
N LEU A 510 -1.82 6.89 -9.93
CA LEU A 510 -0.46 7.26 -9.53
C LEU A 510 0.58 6.69 -10.50
N LEU A 511 0.43 5.43 -10.90
CA LEU A 511 1.29 4.80 -11.90
C LEU A 511 1.18 5.50 -13.26
N ALA A 512 -0.04 5.84 -13.68
CA ALA A 512 -0.27 6.62 -14.89
C ALA A 512 0.47 7.96 -14.87
N GLY A 513 0.45 8.65 -13.73
CA GLY A 513 1.20 9.90 -13.55
C GLY A 513 2.72 9.69 -13.62
N LEU A 514 3.25 8.63 -13.03
CA LEU A 514 4.69 8.32 -13.13
C LEU A 514 5.12 8.06 -14.58
N PHE A 515 4.32 7.29 -15.32
CA PHE A 515 4.58 7.08 -16.75
C PHE A 515 4.53 8.38 -17.54
N GLN A 516 3.53 9.24 -17.29
CA GLN A 516 3.42 10.54 -17.95
C GLN A 516 4.62 11.45 -17.65
N LEU A 517 5.16 11.46 -16.42
CA LEU A 517 6.35 12.22 -16.06
C LEU A 517 7.58 11.76 -16.85
N GLY A 518 7.73 10.46 -17.08
CA GLY A 518 8.82 9.91 -17.88
C GLY A 518 8.78 10.34 -19.35
N GLU A 519 7.59 10.60 -19.87
CA GLU A 519 7.37 11.00 -21.27
C GLU A 519 7.42 12.52 -21.52
N LEU A 520 7.43 13.34 -20.48
CA LEU A 520 7.44 14.81 -20.61
C LEU A 520 8.62 15.35 -21.43
N PRO A 521 9.86 14.84 -21.32
CA PRO A 521 10.99 15.34 -22.09
C PRO A 521 10.88 15.07 -23.60
N ALA A 522 10.19 14.00 -24.00
CA ALA A 522 10.11 13.56 -25.39
C ALA A 522 9.11 14.34 -26.26
N GLY A 523 8.27 15.17 -25.67
CA GLY A 523 7.18 15.86 -26.35
C GLY A 523 7.53 17.25 -26.88
N THR A 524 8.54 17.41 -27.76
CA THR A 524 8.97 18.73 -28.27
C THR A 524 8.25 19.22 -29.52
N GLY A 525 7.22 18.54 -30.01
CA GLY A 525 6.46 18.94 -31.21
C GLY A 525 4.97 18.72 -31.05
N GLY A 526 4.16 19.57 -31.67
CA GLY A 526 2.71 19.44 -31.69
C GLY A 526 2.00 20.78 -31.63
N TRP A 527 0.69 20.76 -31.90
CA TRP A 527 -0.16 21.94 -31.76
C TRP A 527 -0.37 22.31 -30.29
N PRO A 528 -0.45 23.61 -29.94
CA PRO A 528 -0.82 24.01 -28.59
C PRO A 528 -2.11 23.30 -28.15
N LEU A 529 -2.13 22.78 -26.92
CA LEU A 529 -3.23 22.05 -26.29
C LEU A 529 -3.62 20.70 -26.95
N LEU A 530 -3.16 20.41 -28.17
CA LEU A 530 -3.48 19.17 -28.90
C LEU A 530 -2.24 18.26 -29.01
N ASN A 531 -1.33 18.34 -28.07
CA ASN A 531 -0.18 17.45 -27.99
C ASN A 531 -0.38 16.37 -26.92
N SER A 532 0.34 15.27 -27.04
CA SER A 532 0.20 14.10 -26.16
C SER A 532 0.54 14.39 -24.70
N ALA A 533 1.46 15.34 -24.44
CA ALA A 533 1.84 15.71 -23.08
C ALA A 533 0.70 16.44 -22.35
N PHE A 534 0.06 17.41 -23.02
CA PHE A 534 -1.09 18.12 -22.47
C PHE A 534 -2.31 17.22 -22.33
N LEU A 535 -2.65 16.43 -23.36
CA LEU A 535 -3.80 15.53 -23.33
C LEU A 535 -3.65 14.44 -22.25
N GLY A 536 -2.45 13.88 -22.05
CA GLY A 536 -2.15 12.95 -20.97
C GLY A 536 -2.34 13.58 -19.60
N GLY A 537 -1.78 14.79 -19.40
CA GLY A 537 -1.96 15.56 -18.17
C GLY A 537 -3.42 15.96 -17.92
N LEU A 538 -4.16 16.30 -18.97
CA LEU A 538 -5.60 16.59 -18.89
C LEU A 538 -6.41 15.36 -18.45
N LEU A 539 -6.11 14.17 -18.99
CA LEU A 539 -6.77 12.93 -18.59
C LEU A 539 -6.48 12.58 -17.13
N LEU A 540 -5.24 12.76 -16.68
CA LEU A 540 -4.88 12.59 -15.26
C LEU A 540 -5.58 13.59 -14.35
N THR A 541 -5.69 14.86 -14.80
CA THR A 541 -6.47 15.90 -14.13
C THR A 541 -7.93 15.47 -13.96
N LEU A 542 -8.57 15.09 -15.06
CA LEU A 542 -9.98 14.69 -15.06
C LEU A 542 -10.21 13.44 -14.20
N ALA A 543 -9.34 12.45 -14.30
CA ALA A 543 -9.40 11.22 -13.49
C ALA A 543 -9.26 11.53 -11.98
N GLY A 544 -8.27 12.34 -11.61
CA GLY A 544 -8.04 12.74 -10.22
C GLY A 544 -9.18 13.57 -9.64
N LEU A 545 -9.62 14.60 -10.37
CA LEU A 545 -10.74 15.46 -9.95
C LEU A 545 -12.06 14.70 -9.88
N PHE A 546 -12.34 13.81 -10.83
CA PHE A 546 -13.53 12.96 -10.82
C PHE A 546 -13.53 12.02 -9.60
N GLY A 547 -12.40 11.34 -9.34
CA GLY A 547 -12.25 10.48 -8.17
C GLY A 547 -12.42 11.25 -6.85
N ALA A 548 -11.84 12.44 -6.76
CA ALA A 548 -11.95 13.30 -5.58
C ALA A 548 -13.40 13.76 -5.34
N TRP A 549 -14.08 14.22 -6.40
CA TRP A 549 -15.48 14.63 -6.34
C TRP A 549 -16.39 13.48 -5.91
N LEU A 550 -16.19 12.31 -6.50
CA LEU A 550 -17.00 11.13 -6.22
C LEU A 550 -16.87 10.66 -4.77
N LEU A 551 -15.63 10.56 -4.27
CA LEU A 551 -15.36 10.17 -2.87
C LEU A 551 -15.91 11.21 -1.88
N GLN A 552 -15.75 12.50 -2.18
CA GLN A 552 -16.27 13.55 -1.30
C GLN A 552 -17.80 13.59 -1.29
N ARG A 553 -18.45 13.38 -2.45
CA ARG A 553 -19.90 13.29 -2.58
C ARG A 553 -20.45 12.12 -1.77
N GLU A 554 -19.88 10.94 -1.92
CA GLU A 554 -20.31 9.73 -1.19
C GLU A 554 -20.14 9.90 0.31
N TRP A 555 -19.01 10.48 0.74
CA TRP A 555 -18.78 10.74 2.17
C TRP A 555 -19.78 11.75 2.76
N ARG A 556 -20.23 12.73 1.99
CA ARG A 556 -21.24 13.69 2.44
C ARG A 556 -22.64 13.08 2.53
N GLN A 557 -22.97 12.20 1.60
CA GLN A 557 -24.30 11.56 1.54
C GLN A 557 -24.41 10.41 2.56
N GLU A 558 -23.41 9.58 2.68
CA GLU A 558 -23.40 8.40 3.56
C GLU A 558 -22.04 8.23 4.27
N PRO A 559 -21.78 8.97 5.35
CA PRO A 559 -20.47 8.95 6.04
C PRO A 559 -20.06 7.59 6.58
N GLN A 560 -21.01 6.67 6.80
CA GLN A 560 -20.77 5.33 7.33
C GLN A 560 -20.22 4.35 6.29
N ARG A 561 -20.36 4.64 5.00
CA ARG A 561 -19.92 3.77 3.91
C ARG A 561 -18.40 3.81 3.65
N LEU A 562 -17.74 4.90 4.04
CA LEU A 562 -16.29 5.05 3.88
C LEU A 562 -15.60 4.93 5.24
N ARG A 563 -14.49 4.19 5.29
CA ARG A 563 -13.66 4.08 6.49
C ARG A 563 -13.00 5.42 6.82
N SER A 564 -12.72 5.68 8.09
CA SER A 564 -12.09 6.93 8.54
C SER A 564 -10.77 7.25 7.79
N ALA A 565 -9.98 6.22 7.49
CA ALA A 565 -8.74 6.38 6.71
C ALA A 565 -8.97 6.81 5.25
N GLU A 566 -10.15 6.55 4.68
CA GLU A 566 -10.47 6.92 3.29
C GLU A 566 -10.83 8.39 3.13
N ARG A 567 -11.10 9.10 4.23
CA ARG A 567 -11.39 10.55 4.21
C ARG A 567 -10.27 11.38 3.62
N LEU A 568 -9.02 10.92 3.78
CA LEU A 568 -7.84 11.60 3.23
C LEU A 568 -7.67 11.36 1.73
N LEU A 569 -8.30 10.34 1.15
CA LEU A 569 -8.12 10.02 -0.27
C LEU A 569 -8.76 11.08 -1.18
N ALA A 570 -9.92 11.63 -0.81
CA ALA A 570 -10.57 12.67 -1.60
C ALA A 570 -9.72 13.95 -1.72
N PRO A 571 -9.20 14.58 -0.62
CA PRO A 571 -8.32 15.73 -0.74
C PRO A 571 -6.99 15.40 -1.44
N LEU A 572 -6.43 14.21 -1.26
CA LEU A 572 -5.21 13.80 -1.96
C LEU A 572 -5.42 13.71 -3.48
N LEU A 573 -6.50 13.08 -3.93
CA LEU A 573 -6.86 13.03 -5.35
C LEU A 573 -7.22 14.41 -5.91
N PHE A 574 -7.79 15.29 -5.10
CA PHE A 574 -8.05 16.67 -5.50
C PHE A 574 -6.75 17.42 -5.76
N VAL A 575 -5.80 17.37 -4.82
CA VAL A 575 -4.47 17.97 -4.98
C VAL A 575 -3.75 17.36 -6.17
N TRP A 576 -3.82 16.05 -6.35
CA TRP A 576 -3.25 15.34 -7.50
C TRP A 576 -3.79 15.87 -8.83
N GLY A 577 -5.13 15.98 -8.96
CA GLY A 577 -5.76 16.50 -10.17
C GLY A 577 -5.43 17.97 -10.43
N VAL A 578 -5.42 18.82 -9.39
CA VAL A 578 -5.02 20.24 -9.51
C VAL A 578 -3.54 20.38 -9.86
N ALA A 579 -2.66 19.54 -9.32
CA ALA A 579 -1.24 19.53 -9.63
C ALA A 579 -0.98 19.19 -11.11
N TRP A 580 -1.67 18.16 -11.64
CA TRP A 580 -1.57 17.83 -13.07
C TRP A 580 -2.13 18.92 -13.96
N TRP A 581 -3.26 19.55 -13.60
CA TRP A 581 -3.82 20.70 -14.31
C TRP A 581 -2.83 21.84 -14.38
N SER A 582 -2.32 22.24 -13.22
CA SER A 582 -1.38 23.37 -13.11
C SER A 582 -0.06 23.08 -13.82
N GLY A 583 0.51 21.88 -13.62
CA GLY A 583 1.75 21.47 -14.26
C GLY A 583 1.64 21.41 -15.78
N SER A 584 0.58 20.80 -16.30
CA SER A 584 0.34 20.71 -17.75
C SER A 584 0.13 22.08 -18.38
N GLY A 585 -0.63 22.97 -17.71
CA GLY A 585 -0.87 24.33 -18.21
C GLY A 585 0.41 25.17 -18.22
N LEU A 586 1.23 25.11 -17.17
CA LEU A 586 2.51 25.81 -17.12
C LEU A 586 3.50 25.28 -18.16
N LEU A 587 3.52 23.98 -18.37
CA LEU A 587 4.37 23.35 -19.39
C LEU A 587 3.97 23.77 -20.82
N GLU A 588 2.66 23.93 -21.08
CA GLU A 588 2.18 24.46 -22.35
C GLU A 588 2.59 25.92 -22.58
N ILE A 589 2.50 26.75 -21.54
CA ILE A 589 2.96 28.12 -21.55
C ILE A 589 4.46 28.16 -21.86
N GLU A 590 5.27 27.36 -21.18
CA GLU A 590 6.72 27.31 -21.36
C GLU A 590 7.11 26.87 -22.77
N ARG A 591 6.39 25.92 -23.38
CA ARG A 591 6.70 25.35 -24.69
C ARG A 591 6.29 26.22 -25.86
N HIS A 592 5.16 26.92 -25.76
CA HIS A 592 4.54 27.58 -26.90
C HIS A 592 4.59 29.11 -26.87
N LEU A 593 4.92 29.70 -25.72
CA LEU A 593 5.02 31.15 -25.59
C LEU A 593 6.46 31.59 -25.41
N PRO A 594 6.83 32.83 -25.85
CA PRO A 594 8.12 33.42 -25.56
C PRO A 594 8.28 33.69 -24.06
N ARG A 595 9.49 33.59 -23.55
CA ARG A 595 9.80 33.73 -22.11
C ARG A 595 9.27 34.98 -21.47
N SER A 596 9.19 36.10 -22.23
CA SER A 596 8.65 37.37 -21.75
C SER A 596 7.19 37.28 -21.34
N LEU A 597 6.39 36.45 -22.02
CA LEU A 597 4.97 36.27 -21.76
C LEU A 597 4.64 35.22 -20.67
N HIS A 598 5.60 34.40 -20.22
CA HIS A 598 5.33 33.27 -19.34
C HIS A 598 4.57 33.65 -18.06
N VAL A 599 5.00 34.75 -17.39
CA VAL A 599 4.38 35.16 -16.11
C VAL A 599 2.96 35.66 -16.34
N ASN A 600 2.73 36.50 -17.33
CA ASN A 600 1.42 37.08 -17.62
C ASN A 600 0.44 36.01 -18.16
N ALA A 601 0.91 35.07 -18.98
CA ALA A 601 0.14 33.94 -19.42
C ALA A 601 -0.24 33.01 -18.24
N ALA A 602 0.67 32.80 -17.29
CA ALA A 602 0.37 32.03 -16.07
C ALA A 602 -0.68 32.75 -15.20
N ILE A 603 -0.62 34.09 -15.06
CA ILE A 603 -1.65 34.87 -14.37
C ILE A 603 -3.02 34.67 -15.03
N VAL A 604 -3.10 34.76 -16.36
CA VAL A 604 -4.37 34.54 -17.11
C VAL A 604 -4.86 33.09 -16.94
N PHE A 605 -3.97 32.11 -17.07
CA PHE A 605 -4.29 30.70 -16.90
C PHE A 605 -4.83 30.40 -15.50
N PHE A 606 -4.16 30.85 -14.44
CA PHE A 606 -4.62 30.63 -13.07
C PHE A 606 -5.90 31.40 -12.76
N THR A 607 -6.06 32.62 -13.29
CA THR A 607 -7.30 33.39 -13.16
C THR A 607 -8.48 32.63 -13.77
N ALA A 608 -8.33 32.16 -15.01
CA ALA A 608 -9.36 31.38 -15.68
C ALA A 608 -9.64 30.05 -14.93
N SER A 609 -8.59 29.39 -14.43
CA SER A 609 -8.70 28.15 -13.65
C SER A 609 -9.49 28.35 -12.35
N CYS A 610 -9.20 29.42 -11.59
CA CYS A 610 -9.91 29.73 -10.35
C CYS A 610 -11.39 30.07 -10.59
N LEU A 611 -11.69 30.80 -11.67
CA LEU A 611 -13.07 31.04 -12.10
C LEU A 611 -13.77 29.74 -12.50
N LEU A 612 -13.09 28.83 -13.22
CA LEU A 612 -13.60 27.50 -13.54
C LEU A 612 -13.90 26.68 -12.28
N PHE A 613 -13.00 26.65 -11.31
CA PHE A 613 -13.22 25.92 -10.06
C PHE A 613 -14.38 26.52 -9.26
N SER A 614 -14.57 27.84 -9.26
CA SER A 614 -15.74 28.49 -8.65
C SER A 614 -17.05 28.13 -9.37
N TRP A 615 -17.01 27.97 -10.68
CA TRP A 615 -18.16 27.46 -11.46
C TRP A 615 -18.45 26.00 -11.16
N LEU A 616 -17.41 25.13 -11.11
CA LEU A 616 -17.53 23.71 -10.80
C LEU A 616 -18.08 23.47 -9.38
N GLU A 617 -17.65 24.28 -8.39
CA GLU A 617 -18.17 24.21 -7.02
C GLU A 617 -19.71 24.28 -7.00
N ARG A 618 -20.27 25.24 -7.70
CA ARG A 618 -21.73 25.42 -7.74
C ARG A 618 -22.43 24.38 -8.59
N ARG A 619 -21.85 24.05 -9.74
CA ARG A 619 -22.49 23.12 -10.68
C ARG A 619 -22.55 21.71 -10.14
N LEU A 620 -21.53 21.29 -9.38
CA LEU A 620 -21.37 19.94 -8.86
C LEU A 620 -21.63 19.84 -7.35
N ASP A 621 -22.00 20.94 -6.69
CA ASP A 621 -22.07 21.04 -5.20
C ASP A 621 -20.79 20.48 -4.53
N TRP A 622 -19.64 21.01 -4.97
CA TRP A 622 -18.33 20.46 -4.63
C TRP A 622 -17.47 21.41 -3.78
N PRO A 623 -17.54 21.35 -2.43
CA PRO A 623 -16.85 22.28 -1.54
C PRO A 623 -15.33 22.31 -1.68
N ALA A 624 -14.68 21.21 -2.11
CA ALA A 624 -13.23 21.21 -2.31
C ALA A 624 -12.79 22.18 -3.41
N ALA A 625 -13.59 22.35 -4.47
CA ALA A 625 -13.29 23.26 -5.57
C ALA A 625 -13.23 24.73 -5.12
N ARG A 626 -13.91 25.09 -4.03
CA ARG A 626 -13.84 26.44 -3.42
C ARG A 626 -12.41 26.79 -3.00
N HIS A 627 -11.66 25.83 -2.42
CA HIS A 627 -10.28 26.09 -1.99
C HIS A 627 -9.38 26.41 -3.17
N ALA A 628 -9.56 25.71 -4.31
CA ALA A 628 -8.82 26.02 -5.55
C ALA A 628 -9.27 27.37 -6.14
N ALA A 629 -10.55 27.73 -6.05
CA ALA A 629 -11.04 29.03 -6.52
C ALA A 629 -10.42 30.21 -5.72
N LEU A 630 -10.30 30.07 -4.39
CA LEU A 630 -9.71 31.08 -3.50
C LEU A 630 -8.18 31.07 -3.50
N ALA A 631 -7.54 30.13 -4.16
CA ALA A 631 -6.09 30.08 -4.29
C ALA A 631 -5.51 31.14 -5.26
N LEU A 632 -6.36 31.93 -5.93
CA LEU A 632 -5.91 32.94 -6.89
C LEU A 632 -4.92 33.93 -6.27
N LEU A 633 -5.20 34.43 -5.07
CA LEU A 633 -4.36 35.43 -4.42
C LEU A 633 -2.91 34.96 -4.15
N PRO A 634 -2.68 33.80 -3.50
CA PRO A 634 -1.31 33.29 -3.34
C PRO A 634 -0.60 33.04 -4.67
N LEU A 635 -1.32 32.61 -5.71
CA LEU A 635 -0.75 32.44 -7.05
C LEU A 635 -0.34 33.77 -7.68
N LEU A 636 -1.13 34.83 -7.45
CA LEU A 636 -0.77 36.19 -7.89
C LEU A 636 0.43 36.74 -7.11
N PHE A 637 0.57 36.45 -5.82
CA PHE A 637 1.78 36.79 -5.05
C PHE A 637 3.03 36.17 -5.63
N VAL A 638 2.98 34.85 -5.92
CA VAL A 638 4.11 34.15 -6.55
C VAL A 638 4.43 34.76 -7.93
N SER A 639 3.38 35.02 -8.72
CA SER A 639 3.55 35.66 -10.03
C SER A 639 4.17 37.06 -9.93
N GLY A 640 3.79 37.84 -8.91
CA GLY A 640 4.36 39.15 -8.61
C GLY A 640 5.85 39.08 -8.28
N LEU A 641 6.26 38.15 -7.43
CA LEU A 641 7.67 37.90 -7.11
C LEU A 641 8.47 37.48 -8.33
N LEU A 642 7.90 36.61 -9.19
CA LEU A 642 8.56 36.19 -10.43
C LEU A 642 8.65 37.33 -11.46
N SER A 643 7.70 38.26 -11.49
CA SER A 643 7.72 39.43 -12.35
C SER A 643 8.90 40.35 -12.03
N VAL A 644 9.12 40.59 -10.74
CA VAL A 644 10.26 41.46 -10.30
C VAL A 644 11.61 40.85 -10.67
N GLY A 645 11.73 39.52 -10.66
CA GLY A 645 12.97 38.80 -10.97
C GLY A 645 13.26 38.61 -12.47
N ARG A 646 12.24 38.66 -13.33
CA ARG A 646 12.34 38.31 -14.76
C ARG A 646 11.96 39.41 -15.73
N ALA A 647 10.99 40.20 -15.38
CA ALA A 647 10.49 41.28 -16.23
C ALA A 647 10.96 42.63 -15.73
N ALA A 648 11.01 43.62 -16.63
CA ALA A 648 11.33 44.97 -16.24
C ALA A 648 10.29 45.58 -15.28
N HIS A 649 9.01 45.23 -15.45
CA HIS A 649 7.92 45.74 -14.63
C HIS A 649 6.65 44.88 -14.78
N PRO A 650 5.70 44.87 -13.83
CA PRO A 650 4.51 43.99 -13.84
C PRO A 650 3.61 44.15 -15.08
N PHE A 651 3.47 45.36 -15.63
CA PHE A 651 2.59 45.64 -16.78
C PHE A 651 3.27 45.42 -18.14
N ALA A 652 4.55 45.02 -18.16
CA ALA A 652 5.21 44.60 -19.40
C ALA A 652 4.47 43.41 -20.05
N ASP A 653 4.70 43.21 -21.32
CA ASP A 653 4.32 42.00 -22.07
C ASP A 653 2.86 41.57 -21.84
N LEU A 654 1.90 42.50 -22.06
CA LEU A 654 0.44 42.32 -21.82
C LEU A 654 0.06 42.26 -20.32
N GLY A 655 0.94 42.52 -19.38
CA GLY A 655 0.65 42.56 -17.96
C GLY A 655 -0.42 43.63 -17.60
N TYR A 656 -0.50 44.71 -18.37
CA TYR A 656 -1.52 45.76 -18.22
C TYR A 656 -2.95 45.25 -18.46
N LEU A 657 -3.15 44.08 -19.05
CA LEU A 657 -4.45 43.38 -19.16
C LEU A 657 -4.55 42.26 -18.11
N ALA A 658 -3.46 41.52 -17.90
CA ALA A 658 -3.48 40.35 -17.04
C ALA A 658 -3.73 40.70 -15.56
N TRP A 659 -2.99 41.70 -15.03
CA TRP A 659 -3.13 42.07 -13.61
C TRP A 659 -4.47 42.68 -13.24
N PRO A 660 -5.03 43.68 -14.00
CA PRO A 660 -6.37 44.18 -13.68
C PRO A 660 -7.44 43.14 -13.79
N ALA A 661 -7.38 42.28 -14.81
CA ALA A 661 -8.33 41.17 -14.94
C ALA A 661 -8.23 40.17 -13.76
N ALA A 662 -7.01 39.87 -13.29
CA ALA A 662 -6.78 38.99 -12.15
C ALA A 662 -7.30 39.60 -10.83
N PHE A 663 -7.07 40.92 -10.60
CA PHE A 663 -7.65 41.60 -9.44
C PHE A 663 -9.18 41.64 -9.50
N ALA A 664 -9.75 41.95 -10.66
CA ALA A 664 -11.21 41.92 -10.84
C ALA A 664 -11.80 40.52 -10.53
N ALA A 665 -11.13 39.46 -11.04
CA ALA A 665 -11.53 38.09 -10.74
C ALA A 665 -11.34 37.74 -9.25
N HIS A 666 -10.27 38.19 -8.61
CA HIS A 666 -10.03 37.97 -7.18
C HIS A 666 -11.18 38.57 -6.34
N PHE A 667 -11.50 39.86 -6.54
CA PHE A 667 -12.59 40.49 -5.80
C PHE A 667 -13.95 39.86 -6.13
N PHE A 668 -14.19 39.51 -7.39
CA PHE A 668 -15.40 38.78 -7.78
C PHE A 668 -15.51 37.43 -7.04
N LEU A 669 -14.42 36.67 -6.95
CA LEU A 669 -14.41 35.40 -6.22
C LEU A 669 -14.62 35.59 -4.72
N LEU A 670 -14.02 36.62 -4.11
CA LEU A 670 -14.26 36.97 -2.71
C LEU A 670 -15.74 37.27 -2.47
N GLN A 671 -16.32 38.20 -3.21
CA GLN A 671 -17.73 38.57 -3.10
C GLN A 671 -18.66 37.35 -3.21
N ARG A 672 -18.27 36.41 -4.11
CA ARG A 672 -19.07 35.22 -4.39
C ARG A 672 -19.03 34.18 -3.28
N HIS A 673 -17.92 34.10 -2.55
CA HIS A 673 -17.68 33.04 -1.55
C HIS A 673 -17.76 33.50 -0.08
N GLU A 674 -18.04 34.75 0.18
CA GLU A 674 -18.06 35.34 1.53
C GLU A 674 -19.12 34.77 2.48
N VAL A 675 -20.24 34.27 1.94
CA VAL A 675 -21.44 33.91 2.71
C VAL A 675 -21.18 32.79 3.74
N ASP A 676 -20.14 31.96 3.60
CA ASP A 676 -20.01 30.74 4.39
C ASP A 676 -18.92 30.73 5.49
N ARG A 677 -17.96 31.66 5.48
CA ARG A 677 -16.88 31.73 6.51
C ARG A 677 -16.26 33.14 6.64
N PRO A 678 -16.74 34.01 7.51
CA PRO A 678 -16.28 35.41 7.63
C PRO A 678 -14.80 35.55 8.06
N TRP A 679 -14.25 34.62 8.85
CA TRP A 679 -12.89 34.77 9.44
C TRP A 679 -11.75 34.69 8.43
N HIS A 680 -11.88 33.93 7.35
CA HIS A 680 -10.83 33.81 6.32
C HIS A 680 -10.94 34.89 5.25
N GLY A 681 -12.10 35.57 5.10
CA GLY A 681 -12.32 36.63 4.14
C GLY A 681 -11.45 37.85 4.42
N ASP A 682 -11.36 38.26 5.67
CA ASP A 682 -10.65 39.50 6.07
C ASP A 682 -9.17 39.51 5.72
N TRP A 683 -8.45 38.40 5.91
CA TRP A 683 -7.06 38.26 5.49
C TRP A 683 -6.88 38.28 3.98
N LEU A 684 -7.81 37.70 3.22
CA LEU A 684 -7.75 37.70 1.76
C LEU A 684 -8.03 39.10 1.20
N HIS A 685 -8.93 39.87 1.81
CA HIS A 685 -9.15 41.29 1.47
C HIS A 685 -7.92 42.14 1.75
N ALA A 686 -7.35 42.05 2.94
CA ALA A 686 -6.16 42.78 3.33
C ALA A 686 -4.95 42.45 2.45
N ALA A 687 -4.70 41.16 2.20
CA ALA A 687 -3.61 40.72 1.35
C ALA A 687 -3.83 41.08 -0.12
N GLY A 688 -5.08 41.10 -0.60
CA GLY A 688 -5.42 41.64 -1.93
C GLY A 688 -5.07 43.12 -2.05
N LEU A 689 -5.34 43.93 -1.01
CA LEU A 689 -4.95 45.33 -0.95
C LEU A 689 -3.42 45.50 -0.94
N TRP A 690 -2.70 44.69 -0.16
CA TRP A 690 -1.22 44.77 -0.14
C TRP A 690 -0.61 44.44 -1.50
N LEU A 691 -1.13 43.39 -2.17
CA LEU A 691 -0.65 43.01 -3.50
C LEU A 691 -0.96 44.11 -4.53
N LEU A 692 -2.14 44.71 -4.48
CA LEU A 692 -2.52 45.83 -5.32
C LEU A 692 -1.59 47.05 -5.08
N ALA A 693 -1.27 47.31 -3.81
CA ALA A 693 -0.33 48.39 -3.46
C ALA A 693 1.08 48.06 -3.98
N ALA A 694 1.57 46.83 -3.83
CA ALA A 694 2.90 46.44 -4.27
C ALA A 694 3.06 46.48 -5.80
N VAL A 695 2.09 45.89 -6.53
CA VAL A 695 2.13 45.86 -8.01
C VAL A 695 2.04 47.27 -8.57
N GLY A 696 1.15 48.10 -8.06
CA GLY A 696 1.02 49.47 -8.54
C GLY A 696 2.19 50.37 -8.16
N ALA A 697 2.78 50.19 -6.96
CA ALA A 697 4.02 50.90 -6.58
C ALA A 697 5.21 50.53 -7.47
N CYS A 698 5.39 49.27 -7.77
CA CYS A 698 6.42 48.77 -8.67
C CYS A 698 6.26 49.37 -10.08
N GLU A 699 5.03 49.36 -10.59
CA GLU A 699 4.73 49.93 -11.92
C GLU A 699 4.94 51.43 -11.97
N LEU A 700 4.50 52.17 -10.94
CA LEU A 700 4.67 53.62 -10.89
C LEU A 700 6.17 53.98 -10.74
N ALA A 701 6.91 53.26 -9.92
CA ALA A 701 8.34 53.47 -9.75
C ALA A 701 9.11 53.27 -11.08
N TRP A 702 8.75 52.17 -11.80
CA TRP A 702 9.32 51.89 -13.12
C TRP A 702 8.96 52.99 -14.14
N GLY A 703 7.68 53.43 -14.17
CA GLY A 703 7.22 54.49 -15.07
C GLY A 703 7.96 55.79 -14.82
N ILE A 704 8.13 56.18 -13.56
CA ILE A 704 8.88 57.38 -13.18
C ILE A 704 10.33 57.24 -13.59
N ASP A 705 11.00 56.11 -13.33
CA ASP A 705 12.40 55.92 -13.75
C ASP A 705 12.58 55.99 -15.25
N ARG A 706 11.59 55.61 -16.05
CA ARG A 706 11.64 55.63 -17.51
C ARG A 706 11.37 57.00 -18.10
N TRP A 707 10.43 57.77 -17.51
CA TRP A 707 9.91 59.01 -18.11
C TRP A 707 10.53 60.27 -17.52
N VAL A 708 11.09 60.19 -16.30
CA VAL A 708 11.71 61.33 -15.64
C VAL A 708 13.22 61.26 -15.79
N ALA A 709 13.80 62.27 -16.42
CA ALA A 709 15.21 62.31 -16.77
C ALA A 709 16.18 62.44 -15.57
N GLY A 710 15.73 62.41 -14.35
CA GLY A 710 16.54 62.74 -13.16
C GLY A 710 16.75 61.62 -12.15
N ARG A 711 16.96 60.46 -12.50
CA ARG A 711 17.15 59.12 -11.88
C ARG A 711 17.34 58.99 -10.35
N ALA A 712 17.79 59.93 -9.57
CA ALA A 712 18.23 59.69 -8.19
C ALA A 712 17.08 59.49 -7.17
N ALA A 713 16.21 60.46 -7.00
CA ALA A 713 15.13 60.41 -5.97
C ALA A 713 13.76 60.03 -6.54
N TRP A 714 13.52 60.26 -7.84
CA TRP A 714 12.22 60.08 -8.46
C TRP A 714 11.62 58.65 -8.42
N PRO A 715 12.37 57.59 -8.71
CA PRO A 715 11.83 56.23 -8.61
C PRO A 715 11.40 55.87 -7.20
N LEU A 716 12.10 56.41 -6.19
CA LEU A 716 11.71 56.18 -4.77
C LEU A 716 10.32 56.75 -4.47
N LEU A 717 9.92 57.86 -5.08
CA LEU A 717 8.59 58.45 -4.93
C LEU A 717 7.50 57.51 -5.44
N GLY A 718 7.77 56.75 -6.52
CA GLY A 718 6.82 55.76 -7.03
C GLY A 718 6.40 54.71 -6.01
N TRP A 719 7.33 54.28 -5.17
CA TRP A 719 7.05 53.32 -4.09
C TRP A 719 6.17 53.90 -2.98
N ALA A 720 6.11 55.24 -2.80
CA ALA A 720 5.27 55.86 -1.79
C ALA A 720 3.95 56.40 -2.34
N LEU A 721 3.96 57.00 -3.53
CA LEU A 721 2.81 57.69 -4.10
C LEU A 721 1.59 56.78 -4.28
N TRP A 722 1.81 55.55 -4.80
CA TRP A 722 0.70 54.64 -5.03
C TRP A 722 0.11 54.09 -3.74
N PRO A 723 0.85 53.51 -2.77
CA PRO A 723 0.32 53.12 -1.49
C PRO A 723 -0.28 54.29 -0.72
N GLY A 724 0.31 55.47 -0.79
CA GLY A 724 -0.22 56.70 -0.19
C GLY A 724 -1.56 57.09 -0.80
N ALA A 725 -1.69 57.05 -2.13
CA ALA A 725 -2.96 57.33 -2.82
C ALA A 725 -4.05 56.32 -2.45
N LEU A 726 -3.71 55.03 -2.30
CA LEU A 726 -4.64 54.00 -1.85
C LEU A 726 -5.11 54.23 -0.42
N LEU A 727 -4.21 54.60 0.51
CA LEU A 727 -4.61 54.95 1.89
C LEU A 727 -5.48 56.23 1.92
N ALA A 728 -5.12 57.27 1.14
CA ALA A 728 -5.94 58.47 1.03
C ALA A 728 -7.32 58.16 0.44
N ALA A 729 -7.40 57.31 -0.60
CA ALA A 729 -8.67 56.89 -1.18
C ALA A 729 -9.54 56.11 -0.17
N LEU A 730 -8.92 55.25 0.60
CA LEU A 730 -9.59 54.51 1.69
C LEU A 730 -10.12 55.47 2.76
N ALA A 731 -9.29 56.42 3.21
CA ALA A 731 -9.68 57.41 4.24
C ALA A 731 -10.79 58.32 3.77
N LEU A 732 -10.73 58.83 2.53
CA LEU A 732 -11.67 59.86 2.03
C LEU A 732 -12.95 59.25 1.45
N ARG A 733 -12.87 58.09 0.83
CA ARG A 733 -14.01 57.47 0.09
C ARG A 733 -14.30 56.03 0.42
N GLY A 734 -13.51 55.38 1.28
CA GLY A 734 -13.62 53.96 1.56
C GLY A 734 -15.03 53.56 2.06
N GLU A 735 -15.62 54.36 2.93
CA GLU A 735 -16.98 54.12 3.48
C GLU A 735 -18.12 54.24 2.44
N ARG A 736 -17.86 54.95 1.31
CA ARG A 736 -18.81 55.03 0.18
C ARG A 736 -18.91 53.74 -0.63
N LEU A 737 -17.87 52.91 -0.58
CA LEU A 737 -17.85 51.59 -1.21
C LEU A 737 -18.51 50.56 -0.30
N ARG A 738 -19.84 50.37 -0.50
CA ARG A 738 -20.61 49.40 0.30
C ARG A 738 -19.92 48.04 0.38
N TRP A 739 -19.41 47.56 -0.72
CA TRP A 739 -18.57 46.40 -0.82
C TRP A 739 -17.34 46.77 -1.70
N PRO A 740 -16.13 46.29 -1.42
CA PRO A 740 -15.76 45.42 -0.30
C PRO A 740 -15.46 46.16 1.02
N VAL A 741 -15.24 47.48 0.99
CA VAL A 741 -14.62 48.22 2.09
C VAL A 741 -15.55 48.38 3.31
N ALA A 742 -16.79 48.86 3.12
CA ALA A 742 -17.71 49.08 4.22
C ALA A 742 -18.20 47.74 4.83
N ALA A 743 -18.26 46.67 4.03
CA ALA A 743 -18.63 45.34 4.52
C ALA A 743 -17.51 44.71 5.39
N HIS A 744 -16.23 45.00 5.07
CA HIS A 744 -15.05 44.44 5.74
C HIS A 744 -14.15 45.56 6.31
N ARG A 745 -14.71 46.41 7.17
CA ARG A 745 -13.98 47.58 7.73
C ARG A 745 -12.67 47.20 8.41
N GLU A 746 -12.66 46.12 9.19
CA GLU A 746 -11.46 45.66 9.90
C GLU A 746 -10.37 45.19 8.92
N ALA A 747 -10.76 44.47 7.86
CA ALA A 747 -9.84 44.03 6.83
C ALA A 747 -9.15 45.17 6.11
N TYR A 748 -9.87 46.26 5.80
CA TYR A 748 -9.29 47.37 5.03
C TYR A 748 -8.65 48.44 5.92
N PHE A 749 -9.29 48.88 7.00
CA PHE A 749 -8.80 49.99 7.84
C PHE A 749 -7.82 49.57 8.92
N VAL A 750 -7.85 48.29 9.36
CA VAL A 750 -6.91 47.80 10.37
C VAL A 750 -5.87 46.88 9.71
N LEU A 751 -6.27 45.71 9.24
CA LEU A 751 -5.33 44.70 8.69
C LEU A 751 -4.65 45.20 7.41
N GLY A 752 -5.37 45.88 6.54
CA GLY A 752 -4.84 46.37 5.26
C GLY A 752 -4.05 47.69 5.39
N ALA A 753 -4.66 48.71 6.03
CA ALA A 753 -4.08 50.03 6.08
C ALA A 753 -2.88 50.14 7.03
N THR A 754 -2.87 49.43 8.18
CA THR A 754 -1.79 49.55 9.16
C THR A 754 -0.43 49.13 8.60
N PRO A 755 -0.26 47.96 7.93
CA PRO A 755 1.04 47.63 7.31
C PRO A 755 1.48 48.60 6.22
N LEU A 756 0.52 49.11 5.43
CA LEU A 756 0.84 50.10 4.40
C LEU A 756 1.30 51.43 5.02
N ALA A 757 0.65 51.86 6.12
CA ALA A 757 1.08 53.07 6.84
C ALA A 757 2.46 52.89 7.48
N VAL A 758 2.74 51.73 8.08
CA VAL A 758 4.06 51.38 8.61
C VAL A 758 5.11 51.36 7.49
N PHE A 759 4.78 50.77 6.34
CA PHE A 759 5.63 50.78 5.17
C PHE A 759 5.98 52.22 4.73
N LEU A 760 4.97 53.08 4.64
CA LEU A 760 5.22 54.48 4.23
C LEU A 760 6.04 55.27 5.27
N ALA A 761 5.85 55.02 6.55
CA ALA A 761 6.66 55.62 7.61
C ALA A 761 8.15 55.16 7.51
N LEU A 762 8.36 53.85 7.34
CA LEU A 762 9.70 53.29 7.16
C LEU A 762 10.33 53.75 5.84
N TRP A 763 9.53 53.82 4.78
CA TRP A 763 9.97 54.34 3.50
C TRP A 763 10.38 55.83 3.61
N PHE A 764 9.60 56.67 4.32
CA PHE A 764 9.92 58.05 4.57
C PHE A 764 11.27 58.20 5.29
N VAL A 765 11.50 57.45 6.36
CA VAL A 765 12.77 57.44 7.07
C VAL A 765 13.92 56.98 6.16
N ALA A 766 13.74 55.87 5.46
CA ALA A 766 14.74 55.32 4.56
C ALA A 766 15.06 56.24 3.38
N GLY A 767 14.03 56.85 2.78
CA GLY A 767 14.19 57.80 1.69
C GLY A 767 14.99 59.02 2.10
N ASN A 768 14.77 59.55 3.31
CA ASN A 768 15.53 60.69 3.82
C ASN A 768 16.97 60.34 4.24
N VAL A 769 17.24 59.08 4.62
CA VAL A 769 18.60 58.65 5.01
C VAL A 769 19.42 58.15 3.84
N LEU A 770 18.80 57.47 2.87
CA LEU A 770 19.48 56.76 1.79
C LEU A 770 19.52 57.54 0.46
N SER A 771 18.68 58.59 0.29
CA SER A 771 18.63 59.41 -0.91
C SER A 771 19.41 60.71 -0.72
N ASP A 772 20.13 61.11 -1.73
CA ASP A 772 20.82 62.40 -1.79
C ASP A 772 19.87 63.61 -2.05
N GLY A 773 18.55 63.29 -2.21
CA GLY A 773 17.51 64.31 -2.37
C GLY A 773 17.63 65.21 -3.62
N ASN A 774 18.33 64.73 -4.65
CA ASN A 774 18.51 65.49 -5.89
C ASN A 774 17.20 65.63 -6.68
N PRO A 775 16.57 66.81 -6.75
CA PRO A 775 15.26 66.99 -7.38
C PRO A 775 15.33 67.16 -8.90
N TRP A 776 16.50 67.10 -9.53
CA TRP A 776 16.64 67.31 -10.97
C TRP A 776 15.73 66.39 -11.79
N PRO A 777 14.97 66.90 -12.79
CA PRO A 777 15.01 68.12 -13.50
C PRO A 777 14.26 69.33 -12.90
N LEU A 778 13.62 69.15 -11.75
CA LEU A 778 12.95 70.27 -11.06
C LEU A 778 13.97 71.15 -10.34
N PRO A 779 13.71 72.48 -10.22
CA PRO A 779 14.54 73.35 -9.40
C PRO A 779 14.45 72.96 -7.92
N TYR A 780 15.60 73.05 -7.21
CA TYR A 780 15.59 72.76 -5.76
C TYR A 780 14.73 73.79 -5.02
N LEU A 781 13.70 73.39 -4.36
CA LEU A 781 12.82 74.17 -3.51
C LEU A 781 12.99 73.75 -2.07
N PRO A 782 13.64 74.54 -1.20
CA PRO A 782 13.78 74.15 0.22
C PRO A 782 12.45 73.79 0.83
N LEU A 783 12.38 72.71 1.57
CA LEU A 783 11.17 72.14 2.22
C LEU A 783 10.16 71.48 1.29
N LEU A 784 10.29 71.52 -0.01
CA LEU A 784 9.37 70.91 -0.99
C LEU A 784 9.99 69.72 -1.78
N ASN A 785 11.28 69.62 -1.73
CA ASN A 785 12.06 68.55 -2.40
C ASN A 785 12.80 67.72 -1.39
#